data_2cacf11f38e56bd2af85496ac7f233d5
#
_entry.id   2cacf11f38e56bd2af85496ac7f233d5
#
_cell.length_a   1.000
_cell.length_b   1.000
_cell.length_c   1.000
_cell.angle_alpha   90.00
_cell.angle_beta   90.00
_cell.angle_gamma   90.00
#
_symmetry.space_group_name_H-M   'P 1'
#
loop_
_entity.id
_entity.type
_entity.pdbx_description
1 polymer ?
#
loop_
_entity_poly.entity_id
_entity_poly.type
_entity_poly.pdbx_seq_one_letter_code
_entity_poly.pdbx_strand_id
1 'polypeptide(L)'
;VAQHSPDLPPELLPLARMSLLKRLAVRLLGQGLTRLRAQHRASWLHGQADGFRSGHTAGFDYGYREGKAEGLEAGRQVLLIRDSRSTEHPAPKVDDLLFDDWRLPLTAELKKRVKADVARLLPAHAQPSAAQWKMIFSDTPSTSVVAGAGAGKSTTLVLRIVVLSQYLGFELDSMTVVTFTRESRKDFIRKLIDVLALWGRTVSLKEARDLVRTFHSRILPMVRSLPGFERLQAFETLSHRAATGDEQEPGNPFDLRINEAQRQQLNACYHHLYQRDGRFRELVGQLSRHALQLKALERDHPDVQKRVAVTELAAQRDEELCDAIEDLWFGAGAWPIKGIEPRRQAFEINGSTFHCHGYIASLDSWVMLGFDPQEDARLSRPGARLSIRAEWAVKRTLFQAFCNKPLIWLENYESSKRLLSTLAGDASAGPGFDYKVKGELAAAPLLDCFVAAAGFIENLGLDVPDAVGRMCFAQDDPDRYFFEALSRYWRAFEDHLLDQSPPVMTYNRMFALFSEHSPENFKLLGDELLRPLSHVMIDEFQDVSPQIVSWLRACLREVRSRGPALHVGCAAQRSSLLCVGDDWQSIYGWRGSSPSYFMAFAKHFPSPANTRVMLTDNYRSHQHIIDAAEHIVRATAAIPGKKAKASGKPVTPSPVTVLDRDEEELARRLDEHYRQGDTILMLYRKSSDKSLIEKYIHPILNVDSSLPYEARRLRLMTYHSAKGLQADAVFLLGDCQHLTRSPYKNQVYRMAGLGQDGDVEPYDTAQKDEILRLAYVGITRAVQHCYWYVDSQEGQAANAPKASDRIATGKPFFADLRRARIN
;
A
#
# COMPACT_ATOMS: atom_id res chain seq x y z
N VAL A 1 -41.71 39.66 6.87
CA VAL A 1 -41.64 38.23 6.61
C VAL A 1 -42.56 37.92 5.44
N ALA A 2 -42.08 38.00 4.21
CA ALA A 2 -42.83 37.65 3.00
C ALA A 2 -42.48 36.20 2.66
N GLN A 3 -43.49 35.35 2.70
CA GLN A 3 -43.42 33.99 2.16
C GLN A 3 -43.30 34.06 0.64
N HIS A 4 -42.16 33.70 0.09
CA HIS A 4 -42.08 33.29 -1.30
C HIS A 4 -42.54 31.83 -1.39
N SER A 5 -43.75 31.63 -1.86
CA SER A 5 -44.18 30.35 -2.43
C SER A 5 -43.36 30.11 -3.71
N PRO A 6 -42.73 28.96 -3.89
CA PRO A 6 -42.11 28.68 -5.18
C PRO A 6 -43.18 28.63 -6.27
N ASP A 7 -42.97 29.38 -7.32
CA ASP A 7 -43.83 29.37 -8.49
C ASP A 7 -43.95 27.93 -9.02
N LEU A 8 -45.19 27.43 -9.10
CA LEU A 8 -45.50 26.14 -9.67
C LEU A 8 -45.11 26.14 -11.16
N PRO A 9 -44.47 25.10 -11.66
CA PRO A 9 -44.12 24.97 -13.06
C PRO A 9 -45.35 25.20 -13.96
N PRO A 10 -45.22 25.84 -15.14
CA PRO A 10 -46.33 26.21 -16.02
C PRO A 10 -47.27 25.05 -16.38
N GLU A 11 -46.76 23.84 -16.35
CA GLU A 11 -47.52 22.61 -16.68
C GLU A 11 -48.54 22.19 -15.60
N LEU A 12 -48.44 22.72 -14.37
CA LEU A 12 -49.38 22.45 -13.28
C LEU A 12 -50.47 23.52 -13.10
N LEU A 13 -50.37 24.63 -13.85
CA LEU A 13 -51.35 25.71 -13.86
C LEU A 13 -52.78 25.30 -14.33
N PRO A 14 -53.00 24.35 -15.25
CA PRO A 14 -54.34 23.94 -15.66
C PRO A 14 -55.14 23.26 -14.55
N LEU A 15 -54.50 22.57 -13.64
CA LEU A 15 -55.15 21.84 -12.53
C LEU A 15 -55.66 22.77 -11.40
N ALA A 16 -54.97 23.90 -11.19
CA ALA A 16 -55.37 24.91 -10.18
C ALA A 16 -56.61 25.72 -10.65
N ARG A 17 -56.87 25.79 -11.96
CA ARG A 17 -57.99 26.52 -12.54
C ARG A 17 -59.24 25.69 -12.85
N MET A 18 -59.32 24.44 -12.42
CA MET A 18 -60.50 23.59 -12.63
C MET A 18 -61.72 24.13 -11.88
N SER A 19 -62.85 24.28 -12.63
CA SER A 19 -64.10 24.73 -12.02
C SER A 19 -64.60 23.78 -10.91
N LEU A 20 -65.31 24.32 -9.93
CA LEU A 20 -65.87 23.60 -8.80
C LEU A 20 -66.65 22.34 -9.21
N LEU A 21 -67.38 22.40 -10.33
CA LEU A 21 -68.11 21.28 -10.89
C LEU A 21 -67.23 20.12 -11.39
N LYS A 22 -66.06 20.42 -11.99
CA LYS A 22 -65.06 19.39 -12.36
C LYS A 22 -64.41 18.77 -11.15
N ARG A 23 -64.21 19.55 -10.08
CA ARG A 23 -63.69 19.03 -8.78
C ARG A 23 -64.73 18.11 -8.10
N LEU A 24 -66.05 18.42 -8.24
CA LEU A 24 -67.12 17.56 -7.70
C LEU A 24 -67.27 16.26 -8.47
N ALA A 25 -67.26 16.33 -9.83
CA ALA A 25 -67.29 15.16 -10.70
C ALA A 25 -66.15 14.19 -10.44
N VAL A 26 -64.95 14.72 -10.20
CA VAL A 26 -63.78 13.89 -9.90
C VAL A 26 -63.82 13.30 -8.44
N ARG A 27 -64.55 13.96 -7.53
CA ARG A 27 -64.76 13.44 -6.15
C ARG A 27 -65.80 12.29 -6.15
N LEU A 28 -66.74 12.30 -7.08
CA LEU A 28 -67.72 11.23 -7.28
C LEU A 28 -67.12 9.98 -7.99
N LEU A 29 -66.03 10.16 -8.72
CA LEU A 29 -65.31 9.07 -9.41
C LEU A 29 -64.21 8.43 -8.53
N GLY A 30 -64.21 8.72 -7.26
CA GLY A 30 -63.52 8.21 -6.08
C GLY A 30 -62.17 7.48 -6.19
N GLN A 31 -61.95 6.67 -7.20
CA GLN A 31 -60.69 5.92 -7.39
C GLN A 31 -59.75 6.52 -8.46
N GLY A 32 -60.30 7.31 -9.39
CA GLY A 32 -59.49 7.93 -10.45
C GLY A 32 -58.59 9.07 -9.97
N LEU A 33 -59.13 9.86 -9.01
CA LEU A 33 -58.41 11.03 -8.47
C LEU A 33 -57.18 10.65 -7.61
N THR A 34 -57.32 9.59 -6.86
CA THR A 34 -56.21 9.08 -6.02
C THR A 34 -55.11 8.50 -6.86
N ARG A 35 -55.45 7.80 -7.97
CA ARG A 35 -54.46 7.32 -8.97
C ARG A 35 -53.80 8.47 -9.71
N LEU A 36 -54.59 9.46 -10.17
CA LEU A 36 -54.02 10.63 -10.88
C LEU A 36 -53.13 11.48 -9.97
N ARG A 37 -53.51 11.70 -8.71
CA ARG A 37 -52.70 12.38 -7.69
C ARG A 37 -51.43 11.59 -7.35
N ALA A 38 -51.51 10.28 -7.25
CA ALA A 38 -50.34 9.42 -7.03
C ALA A 38 -49.38 9.45 -8.25
N GLN A 39 -49.96 9.41 -9.47
CA GLN A 39 -49.10 9.53 -10.68
C GLN A 39 -48.50 10.92 -10.81
N HIS A 40 -49.23 12.01 -10.55
CA HIS A 40 -48.67 13.37 -10.59
C HIS A 40 -47.64 13.59 -9.46
N ARG A 41 -47.87 13.03 -8.28
CA ARG A 41 -46.94 13.10 -7.20
C ARG A 41 -45.67 12.29 -7.50
N ALA A 42 -45.82 11.13 -8.13
CA ALA A 42 -44.68 10.33 -8.57
C ALA A 42 -43.90 11.03 -9.70
N SER A 43 -44.59 11.64 -10.71
CA SER A 43 -43.93 12.41 -11.75
C SER A 43 -43.28 13.69 -11.25
N TRP A 44 -43.89 14.37 -10.25
CA TRP A 44 -43.30 15.55 -9.63
C TRP A 44 -42.08 15.19 -8.79
N LEU A 45 -42.14 14.08 -7.99
CA LEU A 45 -40.98 13.58 -7.23
C LEU A 45 -39.86 13.12 -8.15
N HIS A 46 -40.20 12.51 -9.29
CA HIS A 46 -39.21 12.09 -10.28
C HIS A 46 -38.54 13.30 -10.96
N GLY A 47 -39.33 14.30 -11.36
CA GLY A 47 -38.83 15.57 -11.92
C GLY A 47 -38.01 16.39 -10.92
N GLN A 48 -38.39 16.36 -9.61
CA GLN A 48 -37.62 17.00 -8.53
C GLN A 48 -36.30 16.26 -8.29
N ALA A 49 -36.33 14.92 -8.30
CA ALA A 49 -35.14 14.11 -8.13
C ALA A 49 -34.18 14.25 -9.32
N ASP A 50 -34.70 14.37 -10.55
CA ASP A 50 -33.90 14.60 -11.75
C ASP A 50 -33.38 16.04 -11.81
N GLY A 51 -34.19 17.02 -11.41
CA GLY A 51 -33.75 18.41 -11.27
C GLY A 51 -32.68 18.59 -10.19
N PHE A 52 -32.85 17.91 -9.06
CA PHE A 52 -31.84 17.91 -8.00
C PHE A 52 -30.54 17.22 -8.45
N ARG A 53 -30.63 16.07 -9.12
CA ARG A 53 -29.44 15.39 -9.68
C ARG A 53 -28.77 16.24 -10.74
N SER A 54 -29.51 16.80 -11.67
CA SER A 54 -28.95 17.68 -12.72
C SER A 54 -28.38 18.97 -12.14
N GLY A 55 -29.06 19.59 -11.18
CA GLY A 55 -28.61 20.79 -10.47
C GLY A 55 -27.40 20.53 -9.58
N HIS A 56 -27.38 19.39 -8.90
CA HIS A 56 -26.25 18.98 -8.07
C HIS A 56 -25.03 18.64 -8.94
N THR A 57 -25.22 17.95 -10.05
CA THR A 57 -24.12 17.63 -10.98
C THR A 57 -23.60 18.91 -11.66
N ALA A 58 -24.48 19.80 -12.12
CA ALA A 58 -24.08 21.08 -12.71
C ALA A 58 -23.45 22.01 -11.68
N GLY A 59 -23.99 22.07 -10.45
CA GLY A 59 -23.42 22.86 -9.36
C GLY A 59 -22.08 22.31 -8.87
N PHE A 60 -21.94 20.98 -8.82
CA PHE A 60 -20.67 20.33 -8.51
C PHE A 60 -19.63 20.56 -9.60
N ASP A 61 -20.02 20.42 -10.89
CA ASP A 61 -19.13 20.69 -12.02
C ASP A 61 -18.74 22.17 -12.11
N TYR A 62 -19.69 23.09 -11.84
CA TYR A 62 -19.40 24.51 -11.79
C TYR A 62 -18.51 24.87 -10.61
N GLY A 63 -18.84 24.44 -9.40
CA GLY A 63 -18.02 24.66 -8.20
C GLY A 63 -16.66 23.97 -8.28
N TYR A 64 -16.59 22.79 -8.90
CA TYR A 64 -15.32 22.11 -9.17
C TYR A 64 -14.46 22.86 -10.18
N ARG A 65 -15.08 23.43 -11.24
CA ARG A 65 -14.35 24.24 -12.25
C ARG A 65 -13.90 25.58 -11.69
N GLU A 66 -14.72 26.27 -10.94
CA GLU A 66 -14.33 27.51 -10.26
C GLU A 66 -13.30 27.27 -9.17
N GLY A 67 -13.52 26.31 -8.29
CA GLY A 67 -12.53 25.98 -7.25
C GLY A 67 -11.23 25.44 -7.84
N LYS A 68 -11.28 24.75 -9.01
CA LYS A 68 -10.08 24.36 -9.73
C LYS A 68 -9.41 25.56 -10.42
N ALA A 69 -10.18 26.50 -10.94
CA ALA A 69 -9.65 27.74 -11.54
C ALA A 69 -9.02 28.63 -10.48
N GLU A 70 -9.69 28.82 -9.33
CA GLU A 70 -9.15 29.58 -8.17
C GLU A 70 -7.95 28.87 -7.53
N GLY A 71 -8.00 27.52 -7.40
CA GLY A 71 -6.89 26.73 -6.91
C GLY A 71 -5.70 26.70 -7.88
N LEU A 72 -5.96 26.73 -9.20
CA LEU A 72 -4.92 26.89 -10.23
C LEU A 72 -4.33 28.30 -10.22
N GLU A 73 -5.15 29.35 -10.01
CA GLU A 73 -4.69 30.71 -9.92
C GLU A 73 -3.90 30.98 -8.63
N ALA A 74 -4.40 30.47 -7.49
CA ALA A 74 -3.65 30.48 -6.23
C ALA A 74 -2.38 29.63 -6.33
N GLY A 75 -2.43 28.48 -6.99
CA GLY A 75 -1.29 27.65 -7.30
C GLY A 75 -0.30 28.32 -8.26
N ARG A 76 -0.79 29.09 -9.27
CA ARG A 76 0.03 29.92 -10.14
C ARG A 76 0.67 31.10 -9.42
N GLN A 77 -0.04 31.76 -8.51
CA GLN A 77 0.55 32.82 -7.68
C GLN A 77 1.60 32.27 -6.72
N VAL A 78 1.38 31.10 -6.12
CA VAL A 78 2.40 30.39 -5.32
C VAL A 78 3.55 29.90 -6.20
N LEU A 79 3.29 29.45 -7.41
CA LEU A 79 4.31 29.09 -8.41
C LEU A 79 5.04 30.33 -8.94
N LEU A 80 4.35 31.47 -9.19
CA LEU A 80 5.01 32.73 -9.58
C LEU A 80 5.91 33.29 -8.50
N ILE A 81 5.56 33.13 -7.23
CA ILE A 81 6.44 33.46 -6.10
C ILE A 81 7.63 32.47 -6.02
N ARG A 82 7.48 31.23 -6.50
CA ARG A 82 8.56 30.25 -6.64
C ARG A 82 9.28 30.32 -7.98
N ASP A 83 8.61 30.68 -9.07
CA ASP A 83 9.19 30.82 -10.42
C ASP A 83 10.10 32.04 -10.59
N SER A 84 10.08 33.02 -9.66
CA SER A 84 11.20 33.95 -9.55
C SER A 84 12.54 33.25 -9.17
N ARG A 85 12.52 31.93 -8.98
CA ARG A 85 13.67 31.02 -8.84
C ARG A 85 13.57 29.83 -9.83
N SER A 86 12.89 29.95 -10.96
CA SER A 86 12.98 28.96 -12.03
C SER A 86 14.36 29.09 -12.66
N THR A 87 15.23 28.36 -12.13
CA THR A 87 16.47 28.01 -12.79
C THR A 87 16.12 26.97 -13.85
N GLU A 88 16.34 27.31 -15.12
CA GLU A 88 16.89 26.33 -16.08
C GLU A 88 17.79 25.40 -15.26
N HIS A 89 17.54 24.09 -15.32
CA HIS A 89 18.46 23.14 -14.69
C HIS A 89 19.80 23.31 -15.43
N PRO A 90 20.79 23.99 -14.85
CA PRO A 90 22.08 24.08 -15.48
C PRO A 90 22.60 22.65 -15.62
N ALA A 91 23.35 22.38 -16.69
CA ALA A 91 24.13 21.16 -16.80
C ALA A 91 24.80 20.90 -15.45
N PRO A 92 24.78 19.66 -14.89
CA PRO A 92 25.31 19.38 -13.57
C PRO A 92 26.69 20.00 -13.45
N LYS A 93 26.87 20.86 -12.47
CA LYS A 93 28.21 21.43 -12.20
C LYS A 93 29.12 20.28 -11.84
N VAL A 94 30.42 20.41 -12.08
CA VAL A 94 31.41 19.37 -11.76
C VAL A 94 31.28 18.87 -10.31
N ASP A 95 30.81 19.74 -9.41
CA ASP A 95 30.57 19.43 -8.00
C ASP A 95 29.34 18.52 -7.74
N ASP A 96 28.44 18.35 -8.73
CA ASP A 96 27.23 17.48 -8.58
C ASP A 96 27.49 16.04 -8.99
N LEU A 97 28.64 15.75 -9.60
CA LEU A 97 28.99 14.40 -10.05
C LEU A 97 29.24 13.46 -8.86
N LEU A 98 28.70 12.24 -8.94
CA LEU A 98 28.90 11.19 -7.93
C LEU A 98 30.11 10.32 -8.18
N PHE A 99 30.71 10.40 -9.37
CA PHE A 99 31.81 9.55 -9.80
C PHE A 99 32.90 10.39 -10.46
N ASP A 100 34.13 9.86 -10.41
CA ASP A 100 35.27 10.41 -11.18
C ASP A 100 35.16 10.05 -12.67
N ASP A 101 35.88 10.76 -13.51
CA ASP A 101 36.04 10.40 -14.93
C ASP A 101 37.07 9.26 -15.07
N TRP A 102 36.55 8.05 -15.02
CA TRP A 102 37.39 6.85 -15.17
C TRP A 102 36.60 5.72 -15.84
N ARG A 103 37.34 4.72 -16.33
CA ARG A 103 36.76 3.50 -16.89
C ARG A 103 37.46 2.28 -16.33
N LEU A 104 36.72 1.19 -16.17
CA LEU A 104 37.30 -0.10 -15.82
C LEU A 104 38.27 -0.55 -16.92
N PRO A 105 39.47 -1.04 -16.57
CA PRO A 105 40.51 -1.41 -17.56
C PRO A 105 40.18 -2.75 -18.24
N LEU A 106 39.06 -2.83 -18.94
CA LEU A 106 38.56 -4.00 -19.66
C LEU A 106 39.08 -4.03 -21.10
N THR A 107 40.32 -4.53 -21.32
CA THR A 107 40.90 -4.68 -22.66
C THR A 107 40.22 -5.74 -23.51
N ALA A 108 40.43 -5.71 -24.83
CA ALA A 108 39.84 -6.71 -25.74
C ALA A 108 40.36 -8.13 -25.43
N GLU A 109 41.66 -8.26 -25.10
CA GLU A 109 42.30 -9.52 -24.71
C GLU A 109 41.68 -10.07 -23.42
N LEU A 110 41.48 -9.22 -22.42
CA LEU A 110 40.84 -9.61 -21.17
C LEU A 110 39.39 -10.11 -21.39
N LYS A 111 38.60 -9.37 -22.19
CA LYS A 111 37.24 -9.79 -22.57
C LYS A 111 37.23 -11.14 -23.29
N LYS A 112 38.22 -11.40 -24.18
CA LYS A 112 38.34 -12.68 -24.86
C LYS A 112 38.69 -13.82 -23.89
N ARG A 113 39.65 -13.58 -22.98
CA ARG A 113 40.05 -14.54 -21.94
C ARG A 113 38.87 -14.88 -21.01
N VAL A 114 38.14 -13.88 -20.50
CA VAL A 114 36.95 -14.11 -19.64
C VAL A 114 35.91 -14.97 -20.38
N LYS A 115 35.61 -14.66 -21.65
CA LYS A 115 34.65 -15.45 -22.44
C LYS A 115 35.10 -16.89 -22.62
N ALA A 116 36.37 -17.15 -22.85
CA ALA A 116 36.93 -18.50 -23.00
C ALA A 116 36.82 -19.30 -21.69
N ASP A 117 37.15 -18.67 -20.55
CA ASP A 117 37.07 -19.31 -19.25
C ASP A 117 35.58 -19.61 -18.84
N VAL A 118 34.66 -18.66 -19.09
CA VAL A 118 33.21 -18.89 -18.87
C VAL A 118 32.69 -20.04 -19.73
N ALA A 119 33.09 -20.10 -21.00
CA ALA A 119 32.70 -21.18 -21.92
C ALA A 119 33.20 -22.56 -21.45
N ARG A 120 34.39 -22.59 -20.82
CA ARG A 120 34.99 -23.82 -20.26
C ARG A 120 34.37 -24.24 -18.93
N LEU A 121 34.06 -23.28 -18.03
CA LEU A 121 33.70 -23.54 -16.63
C LEU A 121 32.18 -23.65 -16.40
N LEU A 122 31.38 -22.96 -17.21
CA LEU A 122 29.92 -23.00 -17.05
C LEU A 122 29.26 -23.91 -18.08
N PRO A 123 28.18 -24.61 -17.72
CA PRO A 123 27.44 -25.46 -18.65
C PRO A 123 26.78 -24.62 -19.77
N ALA A 124 26.50 -25.24 -20.90
CA ALA A 124 25.97 -24.57 -22.08
C ALA A 124 24.71 -23.73 -21.85
N HIS A 125 23.81 -24.20 -20.94
CA HIS A 125 22.58 -23.50 -20.61
C HIS A 125 22.79 -22.28 -19.70
N ALA A 126 23.95 -22.13 -19.07
CA ALA A 126 24.30 -21.01 -18.18
C ALA A 126 25.23 -20.00 -18.88
N GLN A 127 25.50 -20.13 -20.19
CA GLN A 127 26.33 -19.20 -20.95
C GLN A 127 25.62 -17.85 -21.10
N PRO A 128 26.33 -16.70 -20.86
CA PRO A 128 25.74 -15.39 -21.01
C PRO A 128 25.39 -15.04 -22.46
N SER A 129 24.23 -14.45 -22.67
CA SER A 129 23.82 -13.88 -23.95
C SER A 129 24.64 -12.63 -24.31
N ALA A 130 24.48 -12.16 -25.53
CA ALA A 130 25.16 -10.94 -26.02
C ALA A 130 24.81 -9.71 -25.17
N ALA A 131 23.57 -9.60 -24.71
CA ALA A 131 23.10 -8.52 -23.82
C ALA A 131 23.69 -8.65 -22.40
N GLN A 132 23.75 -9.86 -21.86
CA GLN A 132 24.37 -10.13 -20.57
C GLN A 132 25.86 -9.84 -20.57
N TRP A 133 26.57 -10.14 -21.67
CA TRP A 133 27.98 -9.75 -21.85
C TRP A 133 28.19 -8.23 -21.84
N LYS A 134 27.28 -7.44 -22.42
CA LYS A 134 27.33 -5.97 -22.33
C LYS A 134 27.25 -5.48 -20.90
N MET A 135 26.42 -6.10 -20.07
CA MET A 135 26.34 -5.80 -18.64
C MET A 135 27.61 -6.21 -17.89
N ILE A 136 28.11 -7.45 -18.12
CA ILE A 136 29.30 -7.98 -17.45
C ILE A 136 30.51 -7.10 -17.75
N PHE A 137 30.63 -6.61 -18.99
CA PHE A 137 31.76 -5.81 -19.48
C PHE A 137 31.49 -4.29 -19.53
N SER A 138 30.44 -3.80 -18.84
CA SER A 138 30.25 -2.35 -18.71
C SER A 138 31.48 -1.75 -18.03
N ASP A 139 32.12 -0.79 -18.68
CA ASP A 139 33.35 -0.15 -18.21
C ASP A 139 33.10 1.21 -17.55
N THR A 140 31.91 1.75 -17.65
CA THR A 140 31.57 3.04 -17.07
C THR A 140 31.32 2.95 -15.57
N PRO A 141 31.56 4.02 -14.78
CA PRO A 141 31.34 4.03 -13.35
C PRO A 141 29.87 3.96 -12.97
N SER A 142 28.97 4.43 -13.83
CA SER A 142 27.52 4.45 -13.59
C SER A 142 26.81 3.62 -14.67
N THR A 143 26.19 2.50 -14.25
CA THR A 143 25.55 1.55 -15.17
C THR A 143 24.14 1.22 -14.71
N SER A 144 23.14 1.42 -15.57
CA SER A 144 21.76 0.95 -15.37
C SER A 144 21.45 -0.23 -16.30
N VAL A 145 20.87 -1.29 -15.75
CA VAL A 145 20.54 -2.52 -16.47
C VAL A 145 19.04 -2.75 -16.38
N VAL A 146 18.37 -2.57 -17.50
CA VAL A 146 16.92 -2.82 -17.61
C VAL A 146 16.74 -4.30 -17.96
N ALA A 147 16.17 -5.04 -17.04
CA ALA A 147 16.11 -6.50 -17.12
C ALA A 147 14.72 -7.00 -16.81
N GLY A 148 13.98 -7.47 -17.80
CA GLY A 148 12.65 -8.03 -17.62
C GLY A 148 12.58 -9.24 -16.68
N ALA A 149 11.37 -9.72 -16.40
CA ALA A 149 11.16 -10.95 -15.65
C ALA A 149 11.93 -12.11 -16.32
N GLY A 150 12.59 -12.95 -15.53
CA GLY A 150 13.30 -14.12 -16.07
C GLY A 150 14.56 -13.84 -16.89
N ALA A 151 15.12 -12.60 -16.89
CA ALA A 151 16.28 -12.22 -17.70
C ALA A 151 17.66 -12.70 -17.17
N GLY A 152 17.72 -13.51 -16.12
CA GLY A 152 18.98 -14.04 -15.56
C GLY A 152 19.83 -13.02 -14.80
N LYS A 153 19.19 -12.00 -14.20
CA LYS A 153 19.82 -10.87 -13.48
C LYS A 153 20.92 -11.30 -12.49
N SER A 154 20.58 -12.17 -11.54
CA SER A 154 21.48 -12.56 -10.43
C SER A 154 22.72 -13.31 -10.93
N THR A 155 22.59 -14.21 -11.90
CA THR A 155 23.74 -14.94 -12.49
C THR A 155 24.67 -13.98 -13.20
N THR A 156 24.15 -12.99 -13.91
CA THR A 156 24.95 -11.98 -14.62
C THR A 156 25.71 -11.07 -13.64
N LEU A 157 25.07 -10.70 -12.49
CA LEU A 157 25.72 -9.96 -11.42
C LEU A 157 26.89 -10.76 -10.80
N VAL A 158 26.70 -12.06 -10.55
CA VAL A 158 27.78 -12.93 -10.03
C VAL A 158 28.96 -12.97 -10.98
N LEU A 159 28.75 -13.10 -12.30
CA LEU A 159 29.81 -13.06 -13.29
C LEU A 159 30.50 -11.69 -13.36
N ARG A 160 29.77 -10.60 -13.09
CA ARG A 160 30.38 -9.26 -12.94
C ARG A 160 31.36 -9.24 -11.77
N ILE A 161 31.01 -9.84 -10.61
CA ILE A 161 31.89 -9.96 -9.43
C ILE A 161 33.12 -10.80 -9.78
N VAL A 162 32.98 -11.89 -10.54
CA VAL A 162 34.10 -12.69 -11.01
C VAL A 162 35.06 -11.83 -11.86
N VAL A 163 34.53 -11.02 -12.77
CA VAL A 163 35.38 -10.12 -13.59
C VAL A 163 36.15 -9.13 -12.72
N LEU A 164 35.45 -8.46 -11.78
CA LEU A 164 36.08 -7.48 -10.91
C LEU A 164 37.13 -8.13 -10.01
N SER A 165 36.84 -9.29 -9.39
CA SER A 165 37.73 -9.90 -8.42
C SER A 165 38.84 -10.77 -9.02
N GLN A 166 38.52 -11.61 -10.03
CA GLN A 166 39.50 -12.60 -10.56
C GLN A 166 40.34 -12.07 -11.72
N TYR A 167 39.86 -11.06 -12.43
CA TYR A 167 40.54 -10.54 -13.61
C TYR A 167 41.04 -9.12 -13.45
N LEU A 168 40.36 -8.27 -12.65
CA LEU A 168 40.80 -6.91 -12.36
C LEU A 168 41.50 -6.77 -11.01
N GLY A 169 41.46 -7.83 -10.17
CA GLY A 169 42.15 -7.86 -8.87
C GLY A 169 41.48 -6.99 -7.78
N PHE A 170 40.22 -6.65 -7.94
CA PHE A 170 39.50 -5.89 -6.91
C PHE A 170 39.15 -6.79 -5.73
N GLU A 171 39.42 -6.31 -4.53
CA GLU A 171 39.10 -7.07 -3.30
C GLU A 171 37.61 -7.16 -3.07
N LEU A 172 37.15 -8.32 -2.55
CA LEU A 172 35.71 -8.51 -2.28
C LEU A 172 35.17 -7.57 -1.20
N ASP A 173 36.04 -7.14 -0.27
CA ASP A 173 35.67 -6.19 0.77
C ASP A 173 35.50 -4.74 0.27
N SER A 174 35.85 -4.45 -0.98
CA SER A 174 35.55 -3.18 -1.65
C SER A 174 34.24 -3.19 -2.41
N MET A 175 33.49 -4.28 -2.35
CA MET A 175 32.24 -4.47 -3.09
C MET A 175 31.05 -4.69 -2.17
N THR A 176 29.91 -4.27 -2.61
CA THR A 176 28.60 -4.62 -2.00
C THR A 176 27.60 -4.98 -3.07
N VAL A 177 26.95 -6.14 -2.88
CA VAL A 177 25.73 -6.48 -3.61
C VAL A 177 24.55 -6.25 -2.67
N VAL A 178 23.60 -5.43 -3.09
CA VAL A 178 22.40 -5.17 -2.31
C VAL A 178 21.22 -5.93 -2.90
N THR A 179 20.51 -6.66 -2.02
CA THR A 179 19.25 -7.35 -2.34
C THR A 179 18.17 -6.87 -1.40
N PHE A 180 16.89 -6.95 -1.81
CA PHE A 180 15.77 -6.45 -1.00
C PHE A 180 15.26 -7.42 0.06
N THR A 181 15.31 -8.74 -0.21
CA THR A 181 14.76 -9.75 0.69
C THR A 181 15.82 -10.74 1.18
N ARG A 182 15.58 -11.34 2.36
CA ARG A 182 16.47 -12.38 2.90
C ARG A 182 16.55 -13.61 1.98
N GLU A 183 15.47 -13.98 1.33
CA GLU A 183 15.43 -15.12 0.41
C GLU A 183 16.29 -14.86 -0.83
N SER A 184 16.12 -13.70 -1.46
CA SER A 184 16.98 -13.30 -2.60
C SER A 184 18.46 -13.26 -2.19
N ARG A 185 18.76 -12.81 -0.97
CA ARG A 185 20.12 -12.78 -0.41
C ARG A 185 20.70 -14.18 -0.27
N LYS A 186 19.96 -15.13 0.32
CA LYS A 186 20.41 -16.52 0.49
C LYS A 186 20.70 -17.19 -0.85
N ASP A 187 19.81 -17.02 -1.82
CA ASP A 187 19.99 -17.57 -3.17
C ASP A 187 21.18 -16.95 -3.88
N PHE A 188 21.39 -15.65 -3.73
CA PHE A 188 22.54 -14.97 -4.32
C PHE A 188 23.85 -15.44 -3.69
N ILE A 189 23.92 -15.57 -2.36
CA ILE A 189 25.09 -16.07 -1.63
C ILE A 189 25.46 -17.48 -2.11
N ARG A 190 24.50 -18.39 -2.22
CA ARG A 190 24.75 -19.74 -2.70
C ARG A 190 25.34 -19.72 -4.10
N LYS A 191 24.72 -19.03 -5.04
CA LYS A 191 25.22 -18.87 -6.41
C LYS A 191 26.62 -18.24 -6.47
N LEU A 192 26.88 -17.25 -5.62
CA LEU A 192 28.19 -16.58 -5.55
C LEU A 192 29.29 -17.57 -5.14
N ILE A 193 29.07 -18.35 -4.06
CA ILE A 193 30.01 -19.33 -3.57
C ILE A 193 30.26 -20.41 -4.64
N ASP A 194 29.20 -20.96 -5.22
CA ASP A 194 29.28 -22.02 -6.24
C ASP A 194 30.05 -21.56 -7.47
N VAL A 195 29.76 -20.34 -7.96
CA VAL A 195 30.42 -19.81 -9.17
C VAL A 195 31.89 -19.47 -8.89
N LEU A 196 32.22 -18.79 -7.78
CA LEU A 196 33.62 -18.45 -7.46
C LEU A 196 34.48 -19.69 -7.25
N ALA A 197 33.90 -20.79 -6.73
CA ALA A 197 34.59 -22.08 -6.61
C ALA A 197 35.05 -22.66 -7.96
N LEU A 198 34.29 -22.40 -9.07
CA LEU A 198 34.72 -22.79 -10.41
C LEU A 198 35.98 -22.06 -10.89
N TRP A 199 36.22 -20.87 -10.36
CA TRP A 199 37.49 -20.12 -10.60
C TRP A 199 38.59 -20.45 -9.60
N GLY A 200 38.40 -21.51 -8.76
CA GLY A 200 39.38 -21.93 -7.77
C GLY A 200 39.44 -21.02 -6.53
N ARG A 201 38.49 -20.11 -6.36
CA ARG A 201 38.39 -19.22 -5.18
C ARG A 201 37.37 -19.75 -4.19
N THR A 202 37.85 -20.26 -3.05
CA THR A 202 36.98 -20.61 -1.92
C THR A 202 36.65 -19.34 -1.17
N VAL A 203 35.33 -19.07 -1.04
CA VAL A 203 34.79 -17.95 -0.28
C VAL A 203 34.03 -18.52 0.92
N SER A 204 34.37 -18.07 2.11
CA SER A 204 33.65 -18.45 3.32
C SER A 204 32.24 -17.88 3.32
N LEU A 205 31.33 -18.55 4.04
CA LEU A 205 29.96 -18.04 4.22
C LEU A 205 29.95 -16.63 4.84
N LYS A 206 30.91 -16.32 5.71
CA LYS A 206 31.06 -14.99 6.32
C LYS A 206 31.41 -13.93 5.27
N GLU A 207 32.45 -14.16 4.45
CA GLU A 207 32.84 -13.24 3.38
C GLU A 207 31.69 -13.04 2.37
N ALA A 208 30.97 -14.11 1.98
CA ALA A 208 29.83 -14.00 1.09
C ALA A 208 28.69 -13.19 1.73
N ARG A 209 28.44 -13.33 3.03
CA ARG A 209 27.46 -12.52 3.77
C ARG A 209 27.88 -11.07 3.93
N ASP A 210 29.16 -10.79 4.02
CA ASP A 210 29.71 -9.44 4.12
C ASP A 210 29.62 -8.70 2.78
N LEU A 211 29.78 -9.42 1.68
CA LEU A 211 29.60 -8.90 0.30
C LEU A 211 28.13 -8.70 -0.04
N VAL A 212 27.27 -9.66 0.28
CA VAL A 212 25.83 -9.61 -0.09
C VAL A 212 25.01 -9.15 1.12
N ARG A 213 24.46 -7.97 1.04
CA ARG A 213 23.77 -7.29 2.13
C ARG A 213 22.37 -6.80 1.71
N THR A 214 21.55 -6.46 2.68
CA THR A 214 20.41 -5.58 2.48
C THR A 214 20.80 -4.14 2.79
N PHE A 215 20.01 -3.15 2.35
CA PHE A 215 20.25 -1.75 2.75
C PHE A 215 20.26 -1.61 4.28
N HIS A 216 19.32 -2.26 4.96
CA HIS A 216 19.18 -2.22 6.42
C HIS A 216 20.39 -2.78 7.15
N SER A 217 21.00 -3.85 6.62
CA SER A 217 22.21 -4.42 7.23
C SER A 217 23.48 -3.59 6.97
N ARG A 218 23.45 -2.65 6.01
CA ARG A 218 24.55 -1.71 5.78
C ARG A 218 24.47 -0.48 6.70
N ILE A 219 23.26 0.07 6.91
CA ILE A 219 23.09 1.30 7.69
C ILE A 219 23.36 1.09 9.19
N LEU A 220 22.94 -0.03 9.76
CA LEU A 220 23.05 -0.28 11.21
C LEU A 220 24.48 -0.20 11.75
N PRO A 221 25.51 -0.82 11.13
CA PRO A 221 26.91 -0.64 11.56
C PRO A 221 27.41 0.80 11.48
N MET A 222 26.95 1.58 10.48
CA MET A 222 27.32 2.99 10.35
C MET A 222 26.80 3.79 11.54
N VAL A 223 25.53 3.58 11.94
CA VAL A 223 24.96 4.28 13.10
C VAL A 223 25.64 3.81 14.40
N ARG A 224 25.93 2.52 14.54
CA ARG A 224 26.65 1.97 15.73
C ARG A 224 28.09 2.49 15.89
N SER A 225 28.69 3.03 14.84
CA SER A 225 30.01 3.66 14.95
C SER A 225 29.96 5.09 15.50
N LEU A 226 28.76 5.69 15.59
CA LEU A 226 28.59 7.01 16.17
C LEU A 226 28.65 6.94 17.71
N PRO A 227 29.27 7.93 18.36
CA PRO A 227 29.35 7.96 19.83
C PRO A 227 27.97 7.89 20.49
N GLY A 228 27.80 6.97 21.44
CA GLY A 228 26.57 6.76 22.20
C GLY A 228 25.58 5.77 21.55
N PHE A 229 25.88 5.28 20.33
CA PHE A 229 25.01 4.33 19.61
C PHE A 229 25.63 2.93 19.45
N GLU A 230 26.71 2.61 20.13
CA GLU A 230 27.46 1.35 19.95
C GLU A 230 26.59 0.10 20.17
N ARG A 231 25.56 0.20 21.03
CA ARG A 231 24.63 -0.88 21.38
C ARG A 231 23.23 -0.69 20.77
N LEU A 232 23.09 0.26 19.85
CA LEU A 232 21.81 0.58 19.24
C LEU A 232 21.11 -0.65 18.66
N GLN A 233 19.81 -0.75 18.89
CA GLN A 233 18.92 -1.76 18.29
C GLN A 233 17.99 -1.12 17.26
N ALA A 234 17.62 -1.88 16.24
CA ALA A 234 16.61 -1.41 15.27
C ALA A 234 15.21 -1.79 15.77
N PHE A 235 14.28 -0.83 15.73
CA PHE A 235 12.89 -1.03 16.15
C PHE A 235 12.23 -2.17 15.37
N GLU A 236 12.47 -2.27 14.07
CA GLU A 236 11.85 -3.27 13.20
C GLU A 236 12.31 -4.70 13.48
N THR A 237 13.41 -4.87 14.24
CA THR A 237 13.94 -6.18 14.62
C THR A 237 13.83 -6.47 16.12
N LEU A 238 13.16 -5.60 16.88
CA LEU A 238 12.89 -5.86 18.29
C LEU A 238 12.10 -7.16 18.45
N SER A 239 12.57 -8.03 19.36
CA SER A 239 11.89 -9.27 19.73
C SER A 239 12.18 -9.62 21.19
N HIS A 240 11.32 -10.41 21.83
CA HIS A 240 11.56 -10.92 23.19
C HIS A 240 12.70 -11.94 23.28
N ARG A 241 13.18 -12.46 22.13
CA ARG A 241 14.34 -13.33 22.05
C ARG A 241 15.51 -12.54 21.49
N ALA A 242 16.68 -12.71 22.07
CA ALA A 242 17.90 -12.15 21.52
C ALA A 242 18.08 -12.66 20.09
N ALA A 243 17.96 -11.75 19.12
CA ALA A 243 18.14 -12.09 17.71
C ALA A 243 19.61 -12.43 17.46
N THR A 244 19.90 -13.57 16.87
CA THR A 244 21.23 -14.02 16.51
C THR A 244 21.43 -14.00 15.01
N GLY A 245 22.55 -13.44 14.53
CA GLY A 245 22.95 -13.49 13.11
C GLY A 245 21.95 -12.84 12.14
N ASP A 246 21.45 -13.62 11.18
CA ASP A 246 20.52 -13.15 10.12
C ASP A 246 19.14 -12.69 10.64
N GLU A 247 18.80 -13.00 11.91
CA GLU A 247 17.54 -12.56 12.54
C GLU A 247 17.56 -11.06 12.90
N GLN A 248 18.72 -10.41 12.87
CA GLN A 248 18.85 -8.95 13.08
C GLN A 248 18.39 -8.12 11.87
N GLU A 249 18.00 -8.74 10.78
CA GLU A 249 17.48 -8.07 9.60
C GLU A 249 15.96 -8.35 9.44
N PRO A 250 15.16 -7.38 8.99
CA PRO A 250 13.76 -7.65 8.64
C PRO A 250 13.70 -8.68 7.51
N GLY A 251 12.84 -9.69 7.63
CA GLY A 251 12.70 -10.75 6.63
C GLY A 251 12.32 -10.23 5.25
N ASN A 252 11.34 -9.35 5.24
CA ASN A 252 10.91 -8.56 4.09
C ASN A 252 10.64 -7.13 4.59
N PRO A 253 11.39 -6.12 4.13
CA PRO A 253 11.18 -4.74 4.57
C PRO A 253 9.81 -4.19 4.19
N PHE A 254 9.10 -4.88 3.30
CA PHE A 254 7.75 -4.53 2.89
C PHE A 254 6.63 -5.25 3.66
N ASP A 255 6.95 -6.18 4.57
CA ASP A 255 5.97 -6.89 5.42
C ASP A 255 6.16 -6.48 6.90
N LEU A 256 5.58 -5.34 7.25
CA LEU A 256 5.63 -4.82 8.63
C LEU A 256 4.44 -5.35 9.43
N ARG A 257 4.58 -6.54 9.98
CA ARG A 257 3.70 -6.99 11.05
C ARG A 257 4.31 -6.56 12.37
N ILE A 258 3.65 -5.65 13.06
CA ILE A 258 4.05 -5.19 14.40
C ILE A 258 3.94 -6.37 15.36
N ASN A 259 5.07 -6.81 15.91
CA ASN A 259 5.13 -7.86 16.90
C ASN A 259 4.85 -7.33 18.32
N GLU A 260 4.77 -8.23 19.30
CA GLU A 260 4.42 -7.87 20.67
C GLU A 260 5.44 -6.91 21.32
N ALA A 261 6.74 -7.11 21.09
CA ALA A 261 7.77 -6.22 21.64
C ALA A 261 7.67 -4.80 21.07
N GLN A 262 7.43 -4.68 19.77
CA GLN A 262 7.19 -3.39 19.13
C GLN A 262 5.88 -2.76 19.62
N ARG A 263 4.83 -3.55 19.78
CA ARG A 263 3.54 -3.10 20.32
C ARG A 263 3.68 -2.51 21.72
N GLN A 264 4.48 -3.12 22.57
CA GLN A 264 4.77 -2.61 23.92
C GLN A 264 5.43 -1.24 23.86
N GLN A 265 6.41 -1.00 23.00
CA GLN A 265 7.05 0.30 22.85
C GLN A 265 6.06 1.38 22.36
N LEU A 266 5.25 1.03 21.35
CA LEU A 266 4.22 1.94 20.84
C LEU A 266 3.20 2.33 21.93
N ASN A 267 2.71 1.35 22.68
CA ASN A 267 1.76 1.59 23.75
C ASN A 267 2.37 2.39 24.92
N ALA A 268 3.59 2.07 25.33
CA ALA A 268 4.28 2.79 26.41
C ALA A 268 4.43 4.29 26.06
N CYS A 269 4.90 4.60 24.86
CA CYS A 269 4.99 5.98 24.37
C CYS A 269 3.60 6.64 24.32
N TYR A 270 2.59 5.96 23.79
CA TYR A 270 1.23 6.47 23.73
C TYR A 270 0.71 6.87 25.11
N HIS A 271 0.82 6.00 26.11
CA HIS A 271 0.34 6.28 27.46
C HIS A 271 1.06 7.44 28.11
N HIS A 272 2.39 7.47 27.97
CA HIS A 272 3.19 8.57 28.50
C HIS A 272 2.80 9.92 27.88
N LEU A 273 2.61 9.97 26.55
CA LEU A 273 2.20 11.18 25.84
C LEU A 273 0.75 11.56 26.18
N TYR A 274 -0.16 10.59 26.22
CA TYR A 274 -1.57 10.81 26.54
C TYR A 274 -1.78 11.42 27.92
N GLN A 275 -0.94 11.06 28.90
CA GLN A 275 -0.97 11.62 30.25
C GLN A 275 -0.45 13.07 30.31
N ARG A 276 0.58 13.40 29.52
CA ARG A 276 1.32 14.67 29.63
C ARG A 276 0.86 15.74 28.64
N ASP A 277 0.47 15.37 27.43
CA ASP A 277 0.06 16.30 26.38
C ASP A 277 -1.47 16.40 26.29
N GLY A 278 -2.04 17.46 26.85
CA GLY A 278 -3.49 17.72 26.83
C GLY A 278 -4.04 17.87 25.41
N ARG A 279 -3.25 18.44 24.49
CA ARG A 279 -3.66 18.57 23.08
C ARG A 279 -3.69 17.21 22.37
N PHE A 280 -2.70 16.37 22.58
CA PHE A 280 -2.70 15.00 22.06
C PHE A 280 -3.92 14.22 22.55
N ARG A 281 -4.24 14.33 23.82
CA ARG A 281 -5.44 13.69 24.43
C ARG A 281 -6.73 14.16 23.77
N GLU A 282 -6.85 15.47 23.57
CA GLU A 282 -8.01 16.05 22.86
C GLU A 282 -8.15 15.49 21.43
N LEU A 283 -7.05 15.46 20.68
CA LEU A 283 -7.00 14.95 19.31
C LEU A 283 -7.41 13.48 19.26
N VAL A 284 -6.86 12.64 20.14
CA VAL A 284 -7.22 11.22 20.23
C VAL A 284 -8.70 11.06 20.57
N GLY A 285 -9.24 11.91 21.46
CA GLY A 285 -10.67 11.94 21.77
C GLY A 285 -11.54 12.27 20.56
N GLN A 286 -11.12 13.21 19.71
CA GLN A 286 -11.84 13.55 18.47
C GLN A 286 -11.77 12.40 17.44
N LEU A 287 -10.59 11.77 17.29
CA LEU A 287 -10.43 10.61 16.42
C LEU A 287 -11.26 9.42 16.88
N SER A 288 -11.29 9.17 18.19
CA SER A 288 -12.11 8.09 18.78
C SER A 288 -13.60 8.33 18.50
N ARG A 289 -14.10 9.54 18.72
CA ARG A 289 -15.48 9.89 18.38
C ARG A 289 -15.80 9.64 16.91
N HIS A 290 -14.94 10.10 16.01
CA HIS A 290 -15.12 9.91 14.57
C HIS A 290 -15.09 8.43 14.17
N ALA A 291 -14.13 7.67 14.68
CA ALA A 291 -13.93 6.26 14.32
C ALA A 291 -15.04 5.34 14.87
N LEU A 292 -15.55 5.65 16.08
CA LEU A 292 -16.57 4.87 16.74
C LEU A 292 -18.01 5.34 16.41
N GLN A 293 -18.15 6.47 15.70
CA GLN A 293 -19.43 6.85 15.12
C GLN A 293 -19.86 5.81 14.09
N LEU A 294 -21.11 5.35 14.26
CA LEU A 294 -21.68 4.44 13.28
C LEU A 294 -22.00 5.18 12.00
N LYS A 295 -21.73 4.52 10.89
CA LYS A 295 -22.16 5.01 9.59
C LYS A 295 -23.67 5.11 9.58
N ALA A 296 -24.20 6.32 9.54
CA ALA A 296 -25.63 6.55 9.48
C ALA A 296 -26.21 5.96 8.18
N LEU A 297 -27.39 5.35 8.28
CA LEU A 297 -28.19 5.05 7.10
C LEU A 297 -28.74 6.38 6.54
N GLU A 298 -28.96 6.47 5.24
CA GLU A 298 -29.55 7.67 4.64
C GLU A 298 -30.99 7.89 5.14
N ARG A 299 -31.41 9.16 5.27
CA ARG A 299 -32.75 9.52 5.80
C ARG A 299 -33.90 8.92 5.01
N ASP A 300 -33.68 8.69 3.72
CA ASP A 300 -34.66 8.09 2.80
C ASP A 300 -34.58 6.56 2.77
N HIS A 301 -33.67 5.95 3.54
CA HIS A 301 -33.60 4.49 3.62
C HIS A 301 -34.97 3.91 4.05
N PRO A 302 -35.49 2.88 3.36
CA PRO A 302 -36.84 2.35 3.61
C PRO A 302 -37.11 1.95 5.06
N ASP A 303 -36.10 1.45 5.76
CA ASP A 303 -36.22 1.03 7.14
C ASP A 303 -36.23 2.23 8.11
N VAL A 304 -35.61 3.34 7.76
CA VAL A 304 -35.69 4.60 8.52
C VAL A 304 -37.10 5.19 8.38
N GLN A 305 -37.64 5.23 7.14
CA GLN A 305 -38.99 5.77 6.87
C GLN A 305 -40.09 4.98 7.55
N LYS A 306 -40.00 3.67 7.68
CA LYS A 306 -40.97 2.80 8.36
C LYS A 306 -41.03 3.05 9.86
N ARG A 307 -39.97 3.59 10.47
CA ARG A 307 -39.88 3.80 11.93
C ARG A 307 -40.36 5.16 12.41
N VAL A 308 -40.62 6.11 11.50
CA VAL A 308 -41.11 7.46 11.87
C VAL A 308 -42.52 7.43 12.51
N ALA A 309 -43.27 6.31 12.42
CA ALA A 309 -44.58 6.14 13.00
C ALA A 309 -44.57 5.16 14.19
N VAL A 310 -44.03 5.57 15.31
CA VAL A 310 -43.99 4.72 16.52
C VAL A 310 -45.11 5.09 17.49
N THR A 311 -45.76 4.05 18.02
CA THR A 311 -46.80 4.13 19.04
C THR A 311 -46.19 4.01 20.46
N GLU A 312 -46.93 4.36 21.49
CA GLU A 312 -46.56 4.17 22.92
C GLU A 312 -46.12 2.74 23.23
N LEU A 313 -46.72 1.75 22.58
CA LEU A 313 -46.33 0.34 22.70
C LEU A 313 -44.90 0.07 22.26
N ALA A 314 -44.38 0.83 21.29
CA ALA A 314 -43.02 0.70 20.80
C ALA A 314 -42.00 1.33 21.75
N ALA A 315 -42.38 2.37 22.50
CA ALA A 315 -41.56 2.98 23.54
C ALA A 315 -41.31 2.02 24.70
N GLN A 316 -42.38 1.37 25.17
CA GLN A 316 -42.31 0.36 26.25
C GLN A 316 -41.43 -0.84 25.79
N ARG A 317 -41.60 -1.28 24.55
CA ARG A 317 -40.77 -2.35 23.98
C ARG A 317 -39.30 -1.95 23.85
N ASP A 318 -39.00 -0.68 23.58
CA ASP A 318 -37.64 -0.19 23.50
C ASP A 318 -36.94 -0.22 24.86
N GLU A 319 -37.67 0.07 25.92
CA GLU A 319 -37.18 -0.01 27.29
C GLU A 319 -36.89 -1.46 27.71
N GLU A 320 -37.84 -2.38 27.45
CA GLU A 320 -37.67 -3.81 27.70
C GLU A 320 -36.45 -4.38 26.93
N LEU A 321 -36.20 -3.91 25.71
CA LEU A 321 -35.05 -4.30 24.90
C LEU A 321 -33.76 -3.74 25.45
N CYS A 322 -33.75 -2.51 25.94
CA CYS A 322 -32.63 -1.93 26.64
C CYS A 322 -32.21 -2.76 27.84
N ASP A 323 -33.20 -3.17 28.67
CA ASP A 323 -32.96 -4.03 29.82
C ASP A 323 -32.33 -5.35 29.41
N ALA A 324 -32.89 -6.03 28.42
CA ALA A 324 -32.40 -7.31 27.94
C ALA A 324 -30.95 -7.22 27.37
N ILE A 325 -30.59 -6.11 26.73
CA ILE A 325 -29.23 -5.88 26.21
C ILE A 325 -28.25 -5.57 27.36
N GLU A 326 -28.66 -4.77 28.34
CA GLU A 326 -27.84 -4.52 29.55
C GLU A 326 -27.59 -5.82 30.32
N ASP A 327 -28.59 -6.68 30.44
CA ASP A 327 -28.45 -7.99 31.09
C ASP A 327 -27.47 -8.92 30.35
N LEU A 328 -27.45 -8.89 29.01
CA LEU A 328 -26.45 -9.63 28.24
C LEU A 328 -25.03 -9.15 28.54
N TRP A 329 -24.83 -7.84 28.62
CA TRP A 329 -23.52 -7.26 28.92
C TRP A 329 -23.13 -7.48 30.38
N PHE A 330 -24.10 -7.44 31.32
CA PHE A 330 -23.89 -7.76 32.72
C PHE A 330 -23.46 -9.23 32.88
N GLY A 331 -24.16 -10.14 32.21
CA GLY A 331 -23.84 -11.57 32.22
C GLY A 331 -22.45 -11.89 31.66
N ALA A 332 -21.94 -11.07 30.72
CA ALA A 332 -20.59 -11.13 30.23
C ALA A 332 -19.54 -10.47 31.16
N GLY A 333 -19.98 -9.95 32.32
CA GLY A 333 -19.14 -9.23 33.28
C GLY A 333 -18.65 -7.86 32.78
N ALA A 334 -19.35 -7.29 31.79
CA ALA A 334 -18.92 -6.09 31.09
C ALA A 334 -19.68 -4.83 31.48
N TRP A 335 -20.82 -4.94 32.12
CA TRP A 335 -21.64 -3.80 32.50
C TRP A 335 -21.95 -3.79 34.02
N PRO A 336 -21.86 -2.65 34.74
CA PRO A 336 -21.37 -1.33 34.31
C PRO A 336 -19.85 -1.28 34.13
N ILE A 337 -19.38 -0.45 33.20
CA ILE A 337 -17.99 -0.38 32.80
C ILE A 337 -17.31 0.85 33.40
N LYS A 338 -16.08 0.68 33.91
CA LYS A 338 -15.26 1.82 34.34
C LYS A 338 -14.92 2.73 33.16
N GLY A 339 -15.19 4.02 33.31
CA GLY A 339 -15.02 5.02 32.26
C GLY A 339 -16.26 5.28 31.41
N ILE A 340 -17.30 4.47 31.55
CA ILE A 340 -18.63 4.74 31.02
C ILE A 340 -19.55 5.01 32.22
N GLU A 341 -20.12 6.20 32.28
CA GLU A 341 -21.12 6.53 33.25
C GLU A 341 -22.44 5.80 32.89
N PRO A 342 -22.94 4.86 33.69
CA PRO A 342 -24.24 4.24 33.47
C PRO A 342 -25.31 5.32 33.51
N ARG A 343 -25.83 5.71 32.37
CA ARG A 343 -26.78 6.79 32.25
C ARG A 343 -27.82 6.44 31.22
N ARG A 344 -28.89 5.84 31.68
CA ARG A 344 -30.06 5.57 30.86
C ARG A 344 -30.77 6.87 30.55
N GLN A 345 -30.74 7.28 29.28
CA GLN A 345 -31.38 8.49 28.81
C GLN A 345 -32.29 8.18 27.64
N ALA A 346 -33.57 8.56 27.81
CA ALA A 346 -34.51 8.53 26.70
C ALA A 346 -34.41 9.79 25.86
N PHE A 347 -34.44 9.60 24.54
CA PHE A 347 -34.47 10.67 23.54
C PHE A 347 -35.70 10.49 22.67
N GLU A 348 -36.44 11.56 22.47
CA GLU A 348 -37.57 11.58 21.53
C GLU A 348 -37.13 12.16 20.21
N ILE A 349 -37.25 11.36 19.14
CA ILE A 349 -36.84 11.72 17.79
C ILE A 349 -37.97 11.37 16.85
N ASN A 350 -38.64 12.37 16.25
CA ASN A 350 -39.73 12.18 15.31
C ASN A 350 -40.84 11.24 15.82
N GLY A 351 -41.23 11.40 17.10
CA GLY A 351 -42.25 10.57 17.71
C GLY A 351 -41.83 9.16 18.12
N SER A 352 -40.52 8.87 18.06
CA SER A 352 -39.94 7.62 18.53
C SER A 352 -39.07 7.89 19.75
N THR A 353 -39.18 7.02 20.78
CA THR A 353 -38.30 7.04 21.95
C THR A 353 -37.13 6.08 21.79
N PHE A 354 -35.94 6.54 22.09
CA PHE A 354 -34.70 5.77 22.07
C PHE A 354 -33.99 5.89 23.40
N HIS A 355 -33.45 4.77 23.87
CA HIS A 355 -32.68 4.74 25.10
C HIS A 355 -31.21 4.54 24.80
N CYS A 356 -30.33 5.39 25.35
CA CYS A 356 -28.90 5.13 25.46
C CYS A 356 -28.61 4.51 26.83
N HIS A 357 -27.59 3.67 26.90
CA HIS A 357 -27.22 2.90 28.10
C HIS A 357 -26.20 3.63 28.98
N GLY A 358 -25.39 4.49 28.40
CA GLY A 358 -24.35 5.19 29.14
C GLY A 358 -23.81 6.44 28.44
N TYR A 359 -22.86 7.11 29.11
CA TYR A 359 -22.21 8.30 28.64
C TYR A 359 -20.70 8.26 28.94
N ILE A 360 -19.89 8.64 27.99
CA ILE A 360 -18.44 8.76 28.17
C ILE A 360 -18.09 10.25 28.21
N ALA A 361 -17.83 10.75 29.41
CA ALA A 361 -17.55 12.18 29.64
C ALA A 361 -16.28 12.65 28.90
N SER A 362 -15.23 11.80 28.82
CA SER A 362 -13.97 12.12 28.14
C SER A 362 -14.12 12.29 26.62
N LEU A 363 -15.16 11.72 26.03
CA LEU A 363 -15.46 11.79 24.59
C LEU A 363 -16.70 12.63 24.28
N ASP A 364 -17.37 13.17 25.30
CA ASP A 364 -18.69 13.83 25.18
C ASP A 364 -19.67 13.05 24.32
N SER A 365 -19.78 11.74 24.58
CA SER A 365 -20.47 10.81 23.67
C SER A 365 -21.43 9.90 24.45
N TRP A 366 -22.61 9.72 23.89
CA TRP A 366 -23.57 8.74 24.38
C TRP A 366 -23.15 7.33 23.94
N VAL A 367 -23.53 6.32 24.75
CA VAL A 367 -23.20 4.92 24.47
C VAL A 367 -24.47 4.12 24.26
N MET A 368 -24.53 3.38 23.18
CA MET A 368 -25.53 2.38 22.89
C MET A 368 -24.86 1.01 22.80
N LEU A 369 -25.30 0.06 23.60
CA LEU A 369 -24.81 -1.32 23.61
C LEU A 369 -25.46 -2.12 22.48
N GLY A 370 -24.69 -2.98 21.83
CA GLY A 370 -25.16 -3.92 20.83
C GLY A 370 -25.07 -5.38 21.31
N PHE A 371 -25.21 -6.30 20.38
CA PHE A 371 -25.24 -7.73 20.68
C PHE A 371 -24.83 -8.54 19.44
N ASP A 372 -24.38 -9.77 19.66
CA ASP A 372 -23.94 -10.67 18.61
C ASP A 372 -25.10 -11.15 17.69
N PRO A 373 -24.81 -11.52 16.44
CA PRO A 373 -25.82 -12.10 15.54
C PRO A 373 -26.54 -13.34 16.09
N GLN A 374 -25.87 -14.10 16.96
CA GLN A 374 -26.48 -15.28 17.61
C GLN A 374 -27.53 -14.87 18.63
N GLU A 375 -27.32 -13.77 19.34
CA GLU A 375 -28.28 -13.23 20.29
C GLU A 375 -29.48 -12.57 19.60
N ASP A 376 -29.31 -12.07 18.37
CA ASP A 376 -30.41 -11.54 17.56
C ASP A 376 -31.53 -12.56 17.37
N ALA A 377 -31.20 -13.82 17.17
CA ALA A 377 -32.17 -14.90 17.05
C ALA A 377 -32.91 -15.18 18.36
N ARG A 378 -32.26 -14.98 19.53
CA ARG A 378 -32.85 -15.17 20.85
C ARG A 378 -33.76 -14.02 21.25
N LEU A 379 -33.39 -12.81 20.91
CA LEU A 379 -34.15 -11.60 21.24
C LEU A 379 -35.27 -11.32 20.23
N SER A 380 -35.20 -11.86 19.02
CA SER A 380 -36.18 -11.65 17.96
C SER A 380 -37.47 -12.45 18.21
N ARG A 381 -38.62 -11.80 18.04
CA ARG A 381 -39.91 -12.49 18.13
C ARG A 381 -40.20 -13.30 16.86
N PRO A 382 -40.73 -14.51 16.95
CA PRO A 382 -41.19 -15.26 15.79
C PRO A 382 -42.19 -14.42 14.96
N GLY A 383 -41.92 -14.26 13.65
CA GLY A 383 -42.75 -13.50 12.72
C GLY A 383 -42.50 -12.00 12.68
N ALA A 384 -41.46 -11.48 13.36
CA ALA A 384 -41.08 -10.08 13.27
C ALA A 384 -40.57 -9.77 11.82
N ARG A 385 -40.99 -8.62 11.25
CA ARG A 385 -40.62 -8.18 9.88
C ARG A 385 -39.17 -7.75 9.77
N LEU A 386 -38.56 -7.32 10.87
CA LEU A 386 -37.15 -6.94 10.99
C LEU A 386 -36.53 -7.70 12.15
N SER A 387 -35.29 -8.09 12.00
CA SER A 387 -34.50 -8.55 13.15
C SER A 387 -34.26 -7.39 14.11
N ILE A 388 -34.02 -7.69 15.38
CA ILE A 388 -33.72 -6.65 16.37
C ILE A 388 -32.47 -5.89 16.01
N ARG A 389 -31.48 -6.58 15.41
CA ARG A 389 -30.27 -5.95 14.91
C ARG A 389 -30.56 -4.91 13.81
N ALA A 390 -31.46 -5.20 12.89
CA ALA A 390 -31.91 -4.23 11.89
C ALA A 390 -32.68 -3.07 12.53
N GLU A 391 -33.53 -3.34 13.50
CA GLU A 391 -34.18 -2.31 14.29
C GLU A 391 -33.20 -1.39 15.01
N TRP A 392 -32.18 -1.97 15.64
CA TRP A 392 -31.14 -1.24 16.34
C TRP A 392 -30.31 -0.39 15.39
N ALA A 393 -30.02 -0.88 14.19
CA ALA A 393 -29.34 -0.11 13.14
C ALA A 393 -30.14 1.12 12.72
N VAL A 394 -31.46 0.99 12.56
CA VAL A 394 -32.36 2.12 12.27
C VAL A 394 -32.38 3.14 13.42
N LYS A 395 -32.46 2.70 14.67
CA LYS A 395 -32.42 3.57 15.86
C LYS A 395 -31.11 4.38 15.90
N ARG A 396 -29.98 3.74 15.69
CA ARG A 396 -28.67 4.41 15.62
C ARG A 396 -28.67 5.53 14.57
N THR A 397 -29.19 5.23 13.40
CA THR A 397 -29.26 6.18 12.29
C THR A 397 -30.13 7.39 12.63
N LEU A 398 -31.30 7.15 13.23
CA LEU A 398 -32.21 8.22 13.69
C LEU A 398 -31.53 9.08 14.75
N PHE A 399 -30.86 8.48 15.72
CA PHE A 399 -30.11 9.21 16.74
C PHE A 399 -29.05 10.12 16.12
N GLN A 400 -28.22 9.58 15.21
CA GLN A 400 -27.17 10.34 14.54
C GLN A 400 -27.72 11.45 13.63
N ALA A 401 -28.88 11.21 13.00
CA ALA A 401 -29.48 12.18 12.09
C ALA A 401 -30.19 13.36 12.80
N PHE A 402 -30.70 13.15 14.00
CA PHE A 402 -31.58 14.11 14.69
C PHE A 402 -31.06 14.56 16.06
N CYS A 403 -30.10 13.84 16.66
CA CYS A 403 -29.48 14.22 17.91
C CYS A 403 -28.13 14.89 17.63
N ASN A 404 -27.92 16.08 18.21
CA ASN A 404 -26.67 16.84 18.04
C ASN A 404 -25.50 16.32 18.91
N LYS A 405 -25.66 15.15 19.52
CA LYS A 405 -24.61 14.56 20.36
C LYS A 405 -24.02 13.33 19.72
N PRO A 406 -22.70 13.13 19.80
CA PRO A 406 -22.04 11.94 19.30
C PRO A 406 -22.57 10.67 19.99
N LEU A 407 -22.69 9.60 19.21
CA LEU A 407 -23.07 8.26 19.68
C LEU A 407 -21.92 7.29 19.42
N ILE A 408 -21.53 6.54 20.45
CA ILE A 408 -20.64 5.40 20.36
C ILE A 408 -21.47 4.13 20.44
N TRP A 409 -21.29 3.28 19.45
CA TRP A 409 -21.90 1.97 19.42
C TRP A 409 -20.88 0.91 19.81
N LEU A 410 -21.16 0.15 20.83
CA LEU A 410 -20.39 -1.01 21.25
C LEU A 410 -21.10 -2.26 20.72
N GLU A 411 -20.59 -2.87 19.66
CA GLU A 411 -21.27 -3.95 18.93
C GLU A 411 -21.50 -5.17 19.81
N ASN A 412 -20.46 -5.63 20.49
CA ASN A 412 -20.50 -6.67 21.50
C ASN A 412 -19.28 -6.55 22.42
N TYR A 413 -19.26 -7.32 23.50
CA TYR A 413 -18.18 -7.27 24.49
C TYR A 413 -16.81 -7.62 23.90
N GLU A 414 -16.71 -8.67 23.11
CA GLU A 414 -15.44 -9.15 22.57
C GLU A 414 -14.79 -8.14 21.62
N SER A 415 -15.57 -7.58 20.69
CA SER A 415 -15.07 -6.55 19.75
C SER A 415 -14.72 -5.24 20.46
N SER A 416 -15.34 -4.96 21.59
CA SER A 416 -15.17 -3.73 22.36
C SER A 416 -14.09 -3.80 23.44
N LYS A 417 -13.52 -4.99 23.70
CA LYS A 417 -12.56 -5.22 24.80
C LYS A 417 -11.43 -4.19 24.86
N ARG A 418 -10.83 -3.86 23.72
CA ARG A 418 -9.71 -2.88 23.67
C ARG A 418 -10.15 -1.49 24.13
N LEU A 419 -11.29 -1.02 23.65
CA LEU A 419 -11.83 0.27 24.07
C LEU A 419 -12.18 0.25 25.57
N LEU A 420 -12.80 -0.82 26.03
CA LEU A 420 -13.20 -0.99 27.43
C LEU A 420 -11.98 -1.02 28.38
N SER A 421 -10.91 -1.71 28.00
CA SER A 421 -9.66 -1.70 28.73
C SER A 421 -9.03 -0.31 28.80
N THR A 422 -9.05 0.42 27.67
CA THR A 422 -8.58 1.81 27.60
C THR A 422 -9.38 2.74 28.52
N LEU A 423 -10.72 2.64 28.49
CA LEU A 423 -11.62 3.42 29.37
C LEU A 423 -11.43 3.05 30.86
N ALA A 424 -11.10 1.80 31.14
CA ALA A 424 -10.76 1.35 32.49
C ALA A 424 -9.39 1.85 33.00
N GLY A 425 -8.60 2.45 32.10
CA GLY A 425 -7.26 2.96 32.42
C GLY A 425 -6.18 1.89 32.35
N ASP A 426 -6.40 0.82 31.59
CA ASP A 426 -5.39 -0.19 31.33
C ASP A 426 -4.34 0.35 30.33
N ALA A 427 -3.15 0.65 30.87
CA ALA A 427 -2.05 1.21 30.11
C ALA A 427 -1.49 0.28 29.02
N SER A 428 -1.76 -1.02 29.08
CA SER A 428 -1.30 -1.99 28.06
C SER A 428 -2.17 -2.04 26.81
N ALA A 429 -3.39 -1.55 26.87
CA ALA A 429 -4.42 -1.75 25.84
C ALA A 429 -4.31 -0.83 24.61
N GLY A 430 -3.50 0.25 24.69
CA GLY A 430 -3.40 1.25 23.62
C GLY A 430 -4.68 2.08 23.47
N PRO A 431 -4.89 2.79 22.33
CA PRO A 431 -6.02 3.68 22.11
C PRO A 431 -7.40 2.99 21.99
N GLY A 432 -7.43 1.66 21.83
CA GLY A 432 -8.66 0.86 21.91
C GLY A 432 -9.63 0.94 20.72
N PHE A 433 -9.29 1.67 19.63
CA PHE A 433 -10.13 1.78 18.44
C PHE A 433 -9.29 1.70 17.16
N ASP A 434 -9.96 1.33 16.07
CA ASP A 434 -9.40 1.34 14.73
C ASP A 434 -9.74 2.66 14.03
N TYR A 435 -8.80 3.16 13.24
CA TYR A 435 -8.98 4.36 12.42
C TYR A 435 -8.73 4.06 10.95
N LYS A 436 -9.43 4.76 10.08
CA LYS A 436 -9.21 4.68 8.64
C LYS A 436 -8.84 6.04 8.10
N VAL A 437 -7.58 6.24 7.78
CA VAL A 437 -7.11 7.44 7.06
C VAL A 437 -7.73 7.45 5.66
N LYS A 438 -8.15 8.61 5.21
CA LYS A 438 -8.79 8.78 3.88
C LYS A 438 -7.86 8.34 2.76
N GLY A 439 -8.35 7.39 1.98
CA GLY A 439 -7.56 6.78 0.90
C GLY A 439 -6.87 5.46 1.29
N GLU A 440 -6.89 5.05 2.54
CA GLU A 440 -6.45 3.70 2.91
C GLU A 440 -7.55 2.66 2.65
N LEU A 441 -7.15 1.40 2.45
CA LEU A 441 -8.09 0.33 2.07
C LEU A 441 -8.99 -0.09 3.23
N ALA A 442 -8.43 -0.22 4.43
CA ALA A 442 -9.11 -0.71 5.61
C ALA A 442 -8.79 0.16 6.84
N ALA A 443 -9.66 0.08 7.84
CA ALA A 443 -9.34 0.56 9.18
C ALA A 443 -8.32 -0.36 9.85
N ALA A 444 -7.47 0.20 10.69
CA ALA A 444 -6.47 -0.51 11.49
C ALA A 444 -6.34 0.17 12.86
N PRO A 445 -5.75 -0.50 13.87
CA PRO A 445 -5.45 0.12 15.15
C PRO A 445 -4.75 1.46 14.97
N LEU A 446 -5.14 2.50 15.73
CA LEU A 446 -4.65 3.86 15.54
C LEU A 446 -3.12 3.95 15.47
N LEU A 447 -2.42 3.22 16.37
CA LEU A 447 -0.96 3.24 16.38
C LEU A 447 -0.34 2.58 15.14
N ASP A 448 -1.00 1.57 14.58
CA ASP A 448 -0.58 0.95 13.31
C ASP A 448 -0.74 1.94 12.15
N CYS A 449 -1.83 2.74 12.17
CA CYS A 449 -2.01 3.84 11.21
C CYS A 449 -0.93 4.91 11.36
N PHE A 450 -0.52 5.23 12.58
CA PHE A 450 0.60 6.16 12.81
C PHE A 450 1.91 5.62 12.24
N VAL A 451 2.26 4.38 12.53
CA VAL A 451 3.48 3.73 12.01
C VAL A 451 3.44 3.67 10.46
N ALA A 452 2.30 3.32 9.88
CA ALA A 452 2.17 3.23 8.43
C ALA A 452 2.29 4.61 7.75
N ALA A 453 1.64 5.64 8.29
CA ALA A 453 1.68 6.99 7.73
C ALA A 453 3.05 7.65 7.92
N ALA A 454 3.66 7.53 9.10
CA ALA A 454 5.00 8.03 9.36
C ALA A 454 6.04 7.32 8.48
N GLY A 455 6.02 5.99 8.42
CA GLY A 455 6.92 5.23 7.57
C GLY A 455 6.79 5.58 6.09
N PHE A 456 5.57 5.89 5.61
CA PHE A 456 5.37 6.37 4.25
C PHE A 456 6.03 7.75 4.01
N ILE A 457 5.85 8.70 4.95
CA ILE A 457 6.44 10.04 4.87
C ILE A 457 7.98 9.95 4.90
N GLU A 458 8.53 9.19 5.85
CA GLU A 458 9.98 9.02 6.00
C GLU A 458 10.61 8.28 4.81
N ASN A 459 9.96 7.26 4.24
CA ASN A 459 10.43 6.59 3.04
C ASN A 459 10.55 7.53 1.85
N LEU A 460 9.76 8.61 1.83
CA LEU A 460 9.88 9.68 0.83
C LEU A 460 10.98 10.70 1.16
N GLY A 461 11.77 10.47 2.20
CA GLY A 461 12.88 11.33 2.61
C GLY A 461 12.44 12.60 3.32
N LEU A 462 11.25 12.61 3.92
CA LEU A 462 10.66 13.75 4.60
C LEU A 462 10.62 13.50 6.12
N ASP A 463 10.83 14.56 6.90
CA ASP A 463 10.57 14.56 8.33
C ASP A 463 9.05 14.60 8.60
N VAL A 464 8.57 13.79 9.55
CA VAL A 464 7.13 13.65 9.79
C VAL A 464 6.50 14.96 10.32
N PRO A 465 7.01 15.59 11.38
CA PRO A 465 6.53 16.90 11.84
C PRO A 465 6.53 17.99 10.76
N ASP A 466 7.60 18.10 9.99
CA ASP A 466 7.75 19.12 8.95
C ASP A 466 6.78 18.87 7.77
N ALA A 467 6.63 17.63 7.36
CA ALA A 467 5.69 17.26 6.31
C ALA A 467 4.25 17.55 6.74
N VAL A 468 3.86 17.15 7.96
CA VAL A 468 2.53 17.42 8.52
C VAL A 468 2.26 18.91 8.61
N GLY A 469 3.25 19.73 9.03
CA GLY A 469 3.13 21.18 9.10
C GLY A 469 2.85 21.86 7.75
N ARG A 470 3.18 21.18 6.64
CA ARG A 470 2.93 21.65 5.26
C ARG A 470 1.69 21.07 4.61
N MET A 471 1.03 20.09 5.26
CA MET A 471 -0.21 19.51 4.76
C MET A 471 -1.39 20.44 4.91
N CYS A 472 -2.28 20.43 3.93
CA CYS A 472 -3.52 21.21 3.92
C CYS A 472 -4.71 20.26 4.00
N PHE A 473 -5.62 20.53 4.93
CA PHE A 473 -6.87 19.77 5.12
C PHE A 473 -8.06 20.74 5.12
N ALA A 474 -9.20 20.26 4.65
CA ALA A 474 -10.45 20.98 4.85
C ALA A 474 -10.75 21.13 6.35
N GLN A 475 -11.53 22.16 6.71
CA GLN A 475 -11.76 22.52 8.11
C GLN A 475 -12.47 21.40 8.89
N ASP A 476 -13.33 20.66 8.22
CA ASP A 476 -14.14 19.54 8.75
C ASP A 476 -13.54 18.16 8.48
N ASP A 477 -12.35 18.09 7.88
CA ASP A 477 -11.69 16.81 7.56
C ASP A 477 -11.07 16.19 8.83
N PRO A 478 -11.55 15.02 9.28
CA PRO A 478 -11.04 14.36 10.49
C PRO A 478 -9.56 13.96 10.38
N ASP A 479 -9.03 13.78 9.18
CA ASP A 479 -7.62 13.46 8.97
C ASP A 479 -6.70 14.61 9.43
N ARG A 480 -7.20 15.85 9.50
CA ARG A 480 -6.47 16.96 10.12
C ARG A 480 -6.06 16.62 11.56
N TYR A 481 -7.00 16.07 12.34
CA TYR A 481 -6.71 15.66 13.72
C TYR A 481 -5.78 14.46 13.79
N PHE A 482 -5.92 13.53 12.83
CA PHE A 482 -5.03 12.37 12.71
C PHE A 482 -3.58 12.81 12.49
N PHE A 483 -3.32 13.66 11.52
CA PHE A 483 -1.96 14.09 11.20
C PHE A 483 -1.37 15.00 12.28
N GLU A 484 -2.16 15.87 12.93
CA GLU A 484 -1.69 16.63 14.08
C GLU A 484 -1.31 15.71 15.26
N ALA A 485 -2.12 14.70 15.54
CA ALA A 485 -1.81 13.69 16.55
C ALA A 485 -0.57 12.86 16.19
N LEU A 486 -0.45 12.44 14.92
CA LEU A 486 0.70 11.72 14.39
C LEU A 486 2.00 12.52 14.59
N SER A 487 2.02 13.80 14.22
CA SER A 487 3.21 14.67 14.36
C SER A 487 3.70 14.74 15.81
N ARG A 488 2.77 14.89 16.78
CA ARG A 488 3.10 14.91 18.22
C ARG A 488 3.58 13.54 18.71
N TYR A 489 2.86 12.49 18.31
CA TYR A 489 3.20 11.13 18.71
C TYR A 489 4.56 10.69 18.15
N TRP A 490 4.83 10.97 16.87
CA TRP A 490 6.04 10.47 16.21
C TRP A 490 7.30 11.08 16.81
N ARG A 491 7.28 12.39 17.08
CA ARG A 491 8.40 13.06 17.80
C ARG A 491 8.63 12.42 19.17
N ALA A 492 7.56 12.26 19.96
CA ALA A 492 7.67 11.66 21.29
C ALA A 492 8.10 10.19 21.21
N PHE A 493 7.73 9.49 20.14
CA PHE A 493 8.10 8.09 19.93
C PHE A 493 9.59 7.92 19.58
N GLU A 494 10.12 8.78 18.73
CA GLU A 494 11.55 8.80 18.44
C GLU A 494 12.38 9.07 19.72
N ASP A 495 11.99 10.07 20.51
CA ASP A 495 12.63 10.36 21.80
C ASP A 495 12.52 9.17 22.76
N HIS A 496 11.32 8.59 22.89
CA HIS A 496 11.08 7.42 23.73
C HIS A 496 11.95 6.21 23.35
N LEU A 497 12.15 5.98 22.05
CA LEU A 497 13.01 4.89 21.57
C LEU A 497 14.48 5.14 21.91
N LEU A 498 14.96 6.38 21.77
CA LEU A 498 16.34 6.74 22.10
C LEU A 498 16.63 6.66 23.60
N ASP A 499 15.64 6.92 24.43
CA ASP A 499 15.75 6.82 25.90
C ASP A 499 15.79 5.37 26.43
N GLN A 500 15.59 4.37 25.58
CA GLN A 500 15.70 2.96 25.97
C GLN A 500 17.14 2.59 26.29
N SER A 501 17.33 1.53 27.08
CA SER A 501 18.65 0.98 27.39
C SER A 501 18.71 -0.52 27.03
N PRO A 502 19.35 -0.89 25.91
CA PRO A 502 20.07 -0.05 24.94
C PRO A 502 19.14 0.85 24.11
N PRO A 503 19.65 1.95 23.51
CA PRO A 503 18.88 2.82 22.63
C PRO A 503 18.29 2.05 21.45
N VAL A 504 17.11 2.48 21.02
CA VAL A 504 16.39 1.92 19.87
C VAL A 504 16.16 3.01 18.83
N MET A 505 16.17 2.68 17.54
CA MET A 505 15.90 3.63 16.45
C MET A 505 15.24 2.90 15.29
N THR A 506 14.35 3.59 14.54
CA THR A 506 13.80 3.06 13.29
C THR A 506 14.85 3.08 12.19
N TYR A 507 14.75 2.16 11.22
CA TYR A 507 15.66 2.19 10.07
C TYR A 507 15.55 3.48 9.25
N ASN A 508 14.36 4.03 9.12
CA ASN A 508 14.17 5.30 8.41
C ASN A 508 14.95 6.44 9.06
N ARG A 509 14.92 6.53 10.39
CA ARG A 509 15.72 7.49 11.13
C ARG A 509 17.22 7.26 10.95
N MET A 510 17.66 5.99 10.94
CA MET A 510 19.07 5.65 10.66
C MET A 510 19.50 6.13 9.27
N PHE A 511 18.67 5.94 8.22
CA PHE A 511 18.98 6.45 6.88
C PHE A 511 19.00 7.97 6.84
N ALA A 512 18.13 8.65 7.59
CA ALA A 512 18.12 10.11 7.67
C ALA A 512 19.42 10.67 8.26
N LEU A 513 20.03 9.98 9.25
CA LEU A 513 21.33 10.38 9.83
C LEU A 513 22.49 10.36 8.82
N PHE A 514 22.39 9.56 7.77
CA PHE A 514 23.40 9.44 6.71
C PHE A 514 22.81 9.79 5.33
N SER A 515 21.97 10.81 5.26
CA SER A 515 21.39 11.32 4.03
C SER A 515 22.17 12.51 3.47
N GLU A 516 21.78 12.97 2.28
CA GLU A 516 22.34 14.20 1.69
C GLU A 516 22.11 15.46 2.57
N HIS A 517 21.17 15.37 3.53
CA HIS A 517 20.88 16.47 4.46
C HIS A 517 21.73 16.44 5.74
N SER A 518 22.52 15.37 5.95
CA SER A 518 23.35 15.17 7.15
C SER A 518 24.78 14.76 6.80
N PRO A 519 25.51 15.51 5.95
CA PRO A 519 26.82 15.12 5.43
C PRO A 519 27.92 15.06 6.51
N GLU A 520 27.73 15.78 7.64
CA GLU A 520 28.73 15.81 8.72
C GLU A 520 28.91 14.45 9.40
N ASN A 521 27.87 13.64 9.49
CA ASN A 521 27.93 12.33 10.14
C ASN A 521 28.86 11.36 9.40
N PHE A 522 29.05 11.53 8.08
CA PHE A 522 29.98 10.73 7.31
C PHE A 522 31.44 10.95 7.74
N LYS A 523 31.80 12.14 8.22
CA LYS A 523 33.15 12.46 8.70
C LYS A 523 33.54 11.62 9.92
N LEU A 524 32.58 11.12 10.66
CA LEU A 524 32.78 10.26 11.85
C LEU A 524 32.95 8.79 11.49
N LEU A 525 32.73 8.40 10.23
CA LEU A 525 32.85 7.01 9.80
C LEU A 525 34.29 6.65 9.49
N GLY A 526 34.72 5.47 9.95
CA GLY A 526 35.99 4.84 9.54
C GLY A 526 35.94 4.36 8.08
N ASP A 527 37.11 4.26 7.48
CA ASP A 527 37.25 3.81 6.08
C ASP A 527 36.74 2.38 5.88
N GLU A 528 36.81 1.53 6.88
CA GLU A 528 36.30 0.14 6.88
C GLU A 528 34.78 0.04 6.65
N LEU A 529 34.01 1.08 6.99
CA LEU A 529 32.56 1.13 6.76
C LEU A 529 32.21 1.64 5.37
N LEU A 530 33.07 2.48 4.78
CA LEU A 530 32.86 3.08 3.47
C LEU A 530 33.50 2.27 2.33
N ARG A 531 34.63 1.60 2.57
CA ARG A 531 35.32 0.79 1.58
C ARG A 531 34.42 -0.21 0.86
N PRO A 532 33.51 -0.95 1.54
CA PRO A 532 32.59 -1.85 0.85
C PRO A 532 31.60 -1.17 -0.09
N LEU A 533 31.43 0.14 0.02
CA LEU A 533 30.57 0.95 -0.86
C LEU A 533 31.31 1.53 -2.07
N SER A 534 32.55 1.13 -2.31
CA SER A 534 33.33 1.54 -3.49
C SER A 534 32.73 1.00 -4.78
N HIS A 535 32.29 -0.27 -4.78
CA HIS A 535 31.65 -0.90 -5.92
C HIS A 535 30.30 -1.46 -5.51
N VAL A 536 29.24 -0.69 -5.75
CA VAL A 536 27.88 -1.06 -5.36
C VAL A 536 27.14 -1.67 -6.54
N MET A 537 26.56 -2.83 -6.32
CA MET A 537 25.68 -3.52 -7.26
C MET A 537 24.33 -3.71 -6.59
N ILE A 538 23.24 -3.22 -7.19
CA ILE A 538 21.91 -3.27 -6.59
C ILE A 538 20.99 -4.07 -7.51
N ASP A 539 20.39 -5.13 -6.98
CA ASP A 539 19.31 -5.86 -7.65
C ASP A 539 17.96 -5.25 -7.28
N GLU A 540 16.96 -5.38 -8.16
CA GLU A 540 15.58 -4.86 -7.99
C GLU A 540 15.54 -3.33 -7.73
N PHE A 541 16.38 -2.54 -8.37
CA PHE A 541 16.54 -1.10 -8.10
C PHE A 541 15.27 -0.27 -8.28
N GLN A 542 14.27 -0.77 -9.01
CA GLN A 542 12.97 -0.10 -9.17
C GLN A 542 12.16 0.01 -7.89
N ASP A 543 12.54 -0.70 -6.83
CA ASP A 543 11.83 -0.70 -5.54
C ASP A 543 12.47 0.23 -4.48
N VAL A 544 13.49 0.98 -4.84
CA VAL A 544 14.13 1.95 -3.92
C VAL A 544 13.18 3.09 -3.58
N SER A 545 13.28 3.56 -2.33
CA SER A 545 12.61 4.77 -1.87
C SER A 545 13.51 6.00 -2.04
N PRO A 546 12.94 7.23 -2.09
CA PRO A 546 13.70 8.48 -2.06
C PRO A 546 14.71 8.55 -0.91
N GLN A 547 14.33 8.06 0.26
CA GLN A 547 15.19 8.01 1.44
C GLN A 547 16.46 7.17 1.20
N ILE A 548 16.30 5.97 0.63
CA ILE A 548 17.42 5.09 0.29
C ILE A 548 18.30 5.73 -0.80
N VAL A 549 17.69 6.39 -1.79
CA VAL A 549 18.43 7.10 -2.84
C VAL A 549 19.27 8.24 -2.25
N SER A 550 18.70 9.04 -1.33
CA SER A 550 19.42 10.11 -0.65
C SER A 550 20.62 9.57 0.15
N TRP A 551 20.45 8.49 0.91
CA TRP A 551 21.53 7.80 1.59
C TRP A 551 22.60 7.28 0.63
N LEU A 552 22.21 6.61 -0.45
CA LEU A 552 23.16 6.04 -1.43
C LEU A 552 23.99 7.15 -2.12
N ARG A 553 23.35 8.25 -2.50
CA ARG A 553 24.05 9.40 -3.12
C ARG A 553 25.02 10.02 -2.14
N ALA A 554 24.65 10.17 -0.88
CA ALA A 554 25.55 10.69 0.15
C ALA A 554 26.76 9.77 0.37
N CYS A 555 26.53 8.45 0.42
CA CYS A 555 27.62 7.46 0.48
C CYS A 555 28.58 7.57 -0.70
N LEU A 556 28.04 7.65 -1.93
CA LEU A 556 28.87 7.74 -3.15
C LEU A 556 29.70 9.03 -3.21
N ARG A 557 29.14 10.16 -2.75
CA ARG A 557 29.90 11.43 -2.62
C ARG A 557 31.05 11.28 -1.62
N GLU A 558 30.76 10.69 -0.45
CA GLU A 558 31.80 10.50 0.56
C GLU A 558 32.89 9.55 0.07
N VAL A 559 32.54 8.41 -0.54
CA VAL A 559 33.51 7.48 -1.15
C VAL A 559 34.37 8.18 -2.21
N ARG A 560 33.74 9.00 -3.06
CA ARG A 560 34.47 9.80 -4.05
C ARG A 560 35.41 10.81 -3.39
N SER A 561 34.97 11.50 -2.34
CA SER A 561 35.78 12.53 -1.66
C SER A 561 37.01 11.96 -0.97
N ARG A 562 36.92 10.75 -0.39
CA ARG A 562 38.06 10.05 0.20
C ARG A 562 39.02 9.44 -0.86
N GLY A 563 38.51 9.15 -2.05
CA GLY A 563 39.28 8.75 -3.22
C GLY A 563 40.21 7.58 -2.94
N PRO A 564 41.50 7.67 -3.37
CA PRO A 564 42.48 6.59 -3.26
C PRO A 564 42.77 6.11 -1.84
N ALA A 565 42.47 6.91 -0.79
CA ALA A 565 42.69 6.51 0.62
C ALA A 565 41.90 5.24 0.99
N LEU A 566 40.75 5.02 0.36
CA LEU A 566 39.92 3.81 0.57
C LEU A 566 40.47 2.57 -0.10
N HIS A 567 41.43 2.70 -1.03
CA HIS A 567 41.89 1.63 -1.92
C HIS A 567 43.38 1.31 -1.72
N VAL A 568 43.73 0.85 -0.51
CA VAL A 568 45.09 0.47 -0.18
C VAL A 568 45.55 -0.65 -1.10
N GLY A 569 46.57 -0.38 -1.93
CA GLY A 569 47.18 -1.36 -2.85
C GLY A 569 46.71 -1.27 -4.31
N CYS A 570 45.72 -0.44 -4.66
CA CYS A 570 45.25 -0.28 -6.03
C CYS A 570 44.91 1.19 -6.35
N ALA A 571 45.95 1.98 -6.69
CA ALA A 571 45.85 3.42 -6.94
C ALA A 571 44.93 3.81 -8.11
N ALA A 572 44.59 2.88 -9.00
CA ALA A 572 43.72 3.08 -10.16
C ALA A 572 42.25 2.79 -9.85
N GLN A 573 41.93 2.25 -8.68
CA GLN A 573 40.57 1.89 -8.31
C GLN A 573 39.75 3.15 -7.94
N ARG A 574 38.56 3.26 -8.47
CA ARG A 574 37.56 4.32 -8.21
C ARG A 574 36.20 3.69 -8.01
N SER A 575 35.26 4.47 -7.48
CA SER A 575 33.92 4.01 -7.20
C SER A 575 33.11 3.71 -8.45
N SER A 576 32.18 2.74 -8.35
CA SER A 576 31.20 2.43 -9.39
C SER A 576 29.87 1.97 -8.81
N LEU A 577 28.78 2.24 -9.56
CA LEU A 577 27.43 1.81 -9.27
C LEU A 577 26.85 1.06 -10.46
N LEU A 578 26.32 -0.14 -10.22
CA LEU A 578 25.60 -0.91 -11.21
C LEU A 578 24.22 -1.28 -10.64
N CYS A 579 23.16 -0.75 -11.22
CA CYS A 579 21.78 -1.01 -10.79
C CYS A 579 21.06 -1.86 -11.81
N VAL A 580 20.46 -2.95 -11.34
CA VAL A 580 19.63 -3.85 -12.17
C VAL A 580 18.19 -3.75 -11.70
N GLY A 581 17.27 -3.64 -12.64
CA GLY A 581 15.87 -3.53 -12.30
C GLY A 581 14.92 -3.78 -13.46
N ASP A 582 13.64 -3.83 -13.12
CA ASP A 582 12.52 -3.92 -14.03
C ASP A 582 11.44 -2.92 -13.61
N ASP A 583 11.36 -1.78 -14.30
CA ASP A 583 10.37 -0.72 -14.02
C ASP A 583 8.92 -1.24 -14.08
N TRP A 584 8.65 -2.29 -14.87
CA TRP A 584 7.36 -2.98 -14.89
C TRP A 584 7.09 -3.87 -13.67
N GLN A 585 8.09 -4.14 -12.83
CA GLN A 585 7.95 -4.88 -11.58
C GLN A 585 7.96 -3.98 -10.32
N SER A 586 7.84 -2.66 -10.48
CA SER A 586 7.73 -1.73 -9.36
C SER A 586 6.31 -1.75 -8.79
N ILE A 587 6.12 -2.39 -7.64
CA ILE A 587 4.82 -2.66 -7.00
C ILE A 587 4.76 -2.27 -5.52
N TYR A 588 5.69 -1.45 -5.03
CA TYR A 588 5.76 -1.01 -3.64
C TYR A 588 5.60 0.51 -3.48
N GLY A 589 4.98 1.18 -4.47
CA GLY A 589 4.70 2.62 -4.42
C GLY A 589 3.81 3.00 -3.25
N TRP A 590 2.91 2.12 -2.83
CA TRP A 590 2.07 2.31 -1.65
C TRP A 590 2.87 2.47 -0.34
N ARG A 591 4.16 2.09 -0.33
CA ARG A 591 5.13 2.28 0.75
C ARG A 591 6.19 3.36 0.47
N GLY A 592 6.04 4.12 -0.60
CA GLY A 592 6.95 5.21 -0.94
C GLY A 592 8.08 4.82 -1.89
N SER A 593 8.14 3.60 -2.45
CA SER A 593 9.07 3.31 -3.55
C SER A 593 8.68 4.07 -4.82
N SER A 594 9.65 4.41 -5.64
CA SER A 594 9.39 5.06 -6.92
C SER A 594 10.29 4.54 -8.03
N PRO A 595 9.72 4.05 -9.15
CA PRO A 595 10.51 3.64 -10.32
C PRO A 595 11.18 4.81 -11.05
N SER A 596 10.81 6.07 -10.73
CA SER A 596 11.35 7.27 -11.38
C SER A 596 12.87 7.36 -11.27
N TYR A 597 13.44 6.94 -10.14
CA TYR A 597 14.89 6.90 -9.93
C TYR A 597 15.62 5.94 -10.87
N PHE A 598 14.97 4.84 -11.22
CA PHE A 598 15.50 3.88 -12.18
C PHE A 598 15.26 4.35 -13.63
N MET A 599 14.10 4.88 -13.92
CA MET A 599 13.74 5.36 -15.26
C MET A 599 14.62 6.55 -15.67
N ALA A 600 14.86 7.49 -14.77
CA ALA A 600 15.70 8.67 -14.95
C ALA A 600 17.09 8.51 -14.28
N PHE A 601 17.67 7.31 -14.33
CA PHE A 601 18.88 6.93 -13.59
C PHE A 601 20.05 7.91 -13.77
N ALA A 602 20.38 8.31 -15.00
CA ALA A 602 21.48 9.23 -15.27
C ALA A 602 21.27 10.63 -14.66
N LYS A 603 20.02 11.08 -14.49
CA LYS A 603 19.67 12.33 -13.79
C LYS A 603 19.95 12.22 -12.29
N HIS A 604 19.57 11.09 -11.68
CA HIS A 604 19.68 10.90 -10.24
C HIS A 604 21.08 10.45 -9.80
N PHE A 605 21.84 9.79 -10.68
CA PHE A 605 23.23 9.36 -10.44
C PHE A 605 24.16 9.93 -11.52
N PRO A 606 24.38 11.27 -11.47
CA PRO A 606 25.18 11.95 -12.47
C PRO A 606 26.63 11.47 -12.47
N SER A 607 27.12 11.15 -13.65
CA SER A 607 28.46 10.61 -13.90
C SER A 607 29.02 11.18 -15.22
N PRO A 608 30.30 11.36 -15.35
CA PRO A 608 30.92 11.72 -16.63
C PRO A 608 30.61 10.73 -17.76
N ALA A 609 30.43 9.45 -17.41
CA ALA A 609 30.07 8.39 -18.33
C ALA A 609 29.01 7.46 -17.74
N ASN A 610 27.93 7.28 -18.48
CA ASN A 610 26.80 6.41 -18.10
C ASN A 610 26.59 5.35 -19.19
N THR A 611 26.22 4.14 -18.74
CA THR A 611 25.82 3.06 -19.65
C THR A 611 24.43 2.56 -19.27
N ARG A 612 23.56 2.38 -20.27
CA ARG A 612 22.28 1.67 -20.12
C ARG A 612 22.32 0.38 -20.93
N VAL A 613 22.07 -0.74 -20.29
CA VAL A 613 22.02 -2.06 -20.91
C VAL A 613 20.58 -2.59 -20.84
N MET A 614 20.11 -3.20 -21.92
CA MET A 614 18.81 -3.85 -21.99
C MET A 614 19.00 -5.37 -22.03
N LEU A 615 18.47 -6.11 -21.05
CA LEU A 615 18.40 -7.57 -21.05
C LEU A 615 17.01 -7.99 -21.54
N THR A 616 16.94 -8.42 -22.80
CA THR A 616 15.68 -8.73 -23.47
C THR A 616 15.36 -10.24 -23.50
N ASP A 617 16.33 -11.08 -23.22
CA ASP A 617 16.13 -12.54 -23.21
C ASP A 617 15.39 -12.98 -21.94
N ASN A 618 14.32 -13.76 -22.09
CA ASN A 618 13.55 -14.32 -20.98
C ASN A 618 13.76 -15.84 -20.94
N TYR A 619 14.34 -16.34 -19.85
CA TYR A 619 14.67 -17.76 -19.63
C TYR A 619 13.61 -18.47 -18.78
N ARG A 620 12.51 -17.80 -18.42
CA ARG A 620 11.44 -18.33 -17.54
C ARG A 620 10.21 -18.74 -18.33
N SER A 621 9.58 -17.76 -18.95
CA SER A 621 8.21 -17.88 -19.47
C SER A 621 8.18 -18.11 -20.96
N HIS A 622 7.16 -18.81 -21.44
CA HIS A 622 6.87 -18.92 -22.86
C HIS A 622 6.44 -17.57 -23.46
N GLN A 623 6.64 -17.41 -24.79
CA GLN A 623 6.43 -16.12 -25.46
C GLN A 623 5.02 -15.55 -25.30
N HIS A 624 4.00 -16.40 -25.35
CA HIS A 624 2.60 -15.95 -25.20
C HIS A 624 2.29 -15.37 -23.79
N ILE A 625 2.97 -15.87 -22.73
CA ILE A 625 2.89 -15.29 -21.37
C ILE A 625 3.55 -13.91 -21.35
N ILE A 626 4.70 -13.79 -21.99
CA ILE A 626 5.44 -12.52 -22.08
C ILE A 626 4.61 -11.47 -22.83
N ASP A 627 4.08 -11.85 -24.01
CA ASP A 627 3.30 -10.93 -24.85
C ASP A 627 2.03 -10.45 -24.13
N ALA A 628 1.33 -11.33 -23.41
CA ALA A 628 0.16 -10.98 -22.62
C ALA A 628 0.52 -10.02 -21.48
N ALA A 629 1.60 -10.28 -20.75
CA ALA A 629 2.06 -9.43 -19.66
C ALA A 629 2.49 -8.05 -20.15
N GLU A 630 3.29 -8.00 -21.22
CA GLU A 630 3.74 -6.73 -21.82
C GLU A 630 2.58 -5.90 -22.39
N HIS A 631 1.55 -6.56 -22.94
CA HIS A 631 0.36 -5.87 -23.45
C HIS A 631 -0.33 -5.05 -22.36
N ILE A 632 -0.40 -5.58 -21.13
CA ILE A 632 -1.05 -4.92 -20.00
C ILE A 632 -0.32 -3.65 -19.59
N VAL A 633 1.02 -3.69 -19.54
CA VAL A 633 1.82 -2.56 -19.02
C VAL A 633 2.17 -1.52 -20.08
N ARG A 634 1.77 -1.70 -21.36
CA ARG A 634 2.05 -0.72 -22.43
C ARG A 634 1.55 0.69 -22.17
N ALA A 635 0.49 0.82 -21.38
CA ALA A 635 -0.11 2.11 -21.04
C ALA A 635 0.61 2.83 -19.88
N THR A 636 1.53 2.15 -19.19
CA THR A 636 2.25 2.74 -18.07
C THR A 636 3.46 3.54 -18.55
N ALA A 637 3.86 4.53 -17.75
CA ALA A 637 5.15 5.17 -17.91
C ALA A 637 6.26 4.11 -17.75
N ALA A 638 7.13 3.99 -18.74
CA ALA A 638 8.13 2.93 -18.79
C ALA A 638 9.39 3.37 -19.56
N ILE A 639 10.46 2.61 -19.37
CA ILE A 639 11.70 2.79 -20.15
C ILE A 639 11.43 2.36 -21.59
N PRO A 640 11.66 3.23 -22.59
CA PRO A 640 11.35 2.92 -23.99
C PRO A 640 12.27 1.81 -24.56
N GLY A 641 11.77 1.09 -25.57
CA GLY A 641 12.53 0.06 -26.29
C GLY A 641 12.59 -1.31 -25.61
N LYS A 642 11.88 -1.51 -24.51
CA LYS A 642 11.81 -2.76 -23.78
C LYS A 642 10.85 -3.74 -24.47
N LYS A 643 11.37 -4.87 -24.92
CA LYS A 643 10.60 -5.99 -25.48
C LYS A 643 11.32 -7.30 -25.16
N ALA A 644 10.69 -8.15 -24.38
CA ALA A 644 11.28 -9.42 -24.00
C ALA A 644 11.01 -10.52 -25.03
N LYS A 645 11.95 -11.46 -25.14
CA LYS A 645 11.90 -12.59 -26.06
C LYS A 645 12.22 -13.88 -25.28
N ALA A 646 11.35 -14.87 -25.40
CA ALA A 646 11.58 -16.20 -24.83
C ALA A 646 12.83 -16.84 -25.44
N SER A 647 13.71 -17.35 -24.57
CA SER A 647 14.96 -18.05 -24.99
C SER A 647 14.75 -19.54 -25.19
N GLY A 648 13.58 -20.10 -24.81
CA GLY A 648 13.24 -21.50 -24.98
C GLY A 648 12.83 -21.88 -26.39
N LYS A 649 12.68 -23.20 -26.63
CA LYS A 649 12.11 -23.69 -27.90
C LYS A 649 10.66 -23.22 -28.04
N PRO A 650 10.20 -22.92 -29.26
CA PRO A 650 8.77 -22.65 -29.48
C PRO A 650 7.91 -23.82 -28.99
N VAL A 651 6.93 -23.50 -28.17
CA VAL A 651 5.95 -24.47 -27.63
C VAL A 651 4.58 -24.08 -28.19
N THR A 652 3.68 -25.05 -28.26
CA THR A 652 2.28 -24.78 -28.63
C THR A 652 1.71 -23.69 -27.72
N PRO A 653 1.19 -22.57 -28.27
CA PRO A 653 0.71 -21.48 -27.46
C PRO A 653 -0.44 -21.92 -26.53
N SER A 654 -0.26 -21.70 -25.24
CA SER A 654 -1.34 -21.79 -24.27
C SER A 654 -1.65 -20.35 -23.81
N PRO A 655 -2.67 -19.70 -24.38
CA PRO A 655 -2.93 -18.29 -24.10
C PRO A 655 -3.26 -18.06 -22.64
N VAL A 656 -2.89 -16.89 -22.12
CA VAL A 656 -3.38 -16.42 -20.83
C VAL A 656 -4.90 -16.40 -20.89
N THR A 657 -5.54 -17.23 -20.07
CA THR A 657 -6.98 -17.41 -20.11
C THR A 657 -7.65 -16.56 -19.04
N VAL A 658 -8.48 -15.60 -19.46
CA VAL A 658 -9.35 -14.85 -18.57
C VAL A 658 -10.70 -15.55 -18.49
N LEU A 659 -11.14 -15.89 -17.30
CA LEU A 659 -12.32 -16.69 -17.00
C LEU A 659 -13.24 -15.90 -16.06
N ASP A 660 -14.55 -16.10 -16.21
CA ASP A 660 -15.47 -15.67 -15.18
C ASP A 660 -15.25 -16.54 -13.93
N ARG A 661 -15.47 -15.96 -12.76
CA ARG A 661 -15.24 -16.61 -11.49
C ARG A 661 -16.19 -17.81 -11.33
N ASP A 662 -15.64 -18.99 -11.31
CA ASP A 662 -16.28 -20.27 -11.07
C ASP A 662 -15.32 -21.12 -10.24
N GLU A 663 -15.66 -21.27 -8.96
CA GLU A 663 -14.81 -21.95 -7.99
C GLU A 663 -14.69 -23.45 -8.24
N GLU A 664 -15.73 -24.09 -8.77
CA GLU A 664 -15.71 -25.53 -9.07
C GLU A 664 -14.83 -25.82 -10.29
N GLU A 665 -14.95 -25.01 -11.34
CA GLU A 665 -14.10 -25.09 -12.53
C GLU A 665 -12.64 -24.81 -12.18
N LEU A 666 -12.39 -23.79 -11.34
CA LEU A 666 -11.06 -23.46 -10.85
C LEU A 666 -10.45 -24.65 -10.07
N ALA A 667 -11.20 -25.23 -9.13
CA ALA A 667 -10.72 -26.37 -8.34
C ALA A 667 -10.42 -27.59 -9.21
N ARG A 668 -11.27 -27.90 -10.21
CA ARG A 668 -11.06 -28.97 -11.17
C ARG A 668 -9.78 -28.77 -11.99
N ARG A 669 -9.55 -27.56 -12.50
CA ARG A 669 -8.37 -27.22 -13.30
C ARG A 669 -7.09 -27.24 -12.45
N LEU A 670 -7.17 -26.77 -11.21
CA LEU A 670 -6.06 -26.87 -10.27
C LEU A 670 -5.71 -28.34 -9.98
N ASP A 671 -6.70 -29.22 -9.77
CA ASP A 671 -6.49 -30.63 -9.55
C ASP A 671 -5.84 -31.33 -10.77
N GLU A 672 -6.21 -30.95 -12.00
CA GLU A 672 -5.57 -31.44 -13.22
C GLU A 672 -4.07 -31.12 -13.23
N HIS A 673 -3.67 -29.84 -12.97
CA HIS A 673 -2.27 -29.46 -12.90
C HIS A 673 -1.52 -30.15 -11.75
N TYR A 674 -2.18 -30.27 -10.59
CA TYR A 674 -1.58 -30.93 -9.42
C TYR A 674 -1.26 -32.40 -9.70
N ARG A 675 -2.18 -33.11 -10.40
CA ARG A 675 -1.97 -34.51 -10.82
C ARG A 675 -0.91 -34.68 -11.89
N GLN A 676 -0.75 -33.69 -12.77
CA GLN A 676 0.33 -33.66 -13.78
C GLN A 676 1.72 -33.43 -13.17
N GLY A 677 1.79 -33.06 -11.91
CA GLY A 677 3.05 -32.81 -11.20
C GLY A 677 3.54 -31.39 -11.27
N ASP A 678 2.72 -30.45 -11.80
CA ASP A 678 3.08 -29.05 -11.94
C ASP A 678 3.24 -28.35 -10.60
N THR A 679 4.15 -27.39 -10.54
CA THR A 679 4.20 -26.42 -9.48
C THR A 679 3.12 -25.35 -9.72
N ILE A 680 2.42 -24.94 -8.65
CA ILE A 680 1.24 -24.08 -8.75
C ILE A 680 1.37 -22.89 -7.82
N LEU A 681 1.12 -21.70 -8.35
CA LEU A 681 0.92 -20.48 -7.58
C LEU A 681 -0.52 -19.99 -7.74
N MET A 682 -1.21 -19.81 -6.62
CA MET A 682 -2.49 -19.12 -6.57
C MET A 682 -2.30 -17.76 -5.92
N LEU A 683 -2.65 -16.71 -6.65
CA LEU A 683 -2.43 -15.32 -6.23
C LEU A 683 -3.76 -14.62 -5.99
N TYR A 684 -3.93 -14.09 -4.78
CA TYR A 684 -5.12 -13.34 -4.39
C TYR A 684 -4.79 -11.90 -3.98
N ARG A 685 -5.77 -11.02 -4.08
CA ARG A 685 -5.65 -9.63 -3.61
C ARG A 685 -6.35 -9.42 -2.27
N LYS A 686 -7.54 -9.98 -2.09
CA LYS A 686 -8.37 -9.82 -0.90
C LYS A 686 -8.37 -11.10 -0.05
N SER A 687 -8.37 -10.96 1.26
CA SER A 687 -8.49 -12.12 2.18
C SER A 687 -9.81 -12.88 2.00
N SER A 688 -10.89 -12.20 1.55
CA SER A 688 -12.15 -12.84 1.19
C SER A 688 -12.00 -13.85 0.04
N ASP A 689 -11.18 -13.52 -0.98
CA ASP A 689 -10.91 -14.42 -2.09
C ASP A 689 -10.17 -15.67 -1.62
N LYS A 690 -9.19 -15.47 -0.72
CA LYS A 690 -8.47 -16.57 -0.08
C LYS A 690 -9.43 -17.51 0.66
N SER A 691 -10.23 -16.97 1.57
CA SER A 691 -11.13 -17.76 2.42
C SER A 691 -12.19 -18.52 1.60
N LEU A 692 -12.66 -17.91 0.51
CA LEU A 692 -13.64 -18.56 -0.37
C LEU A 692 -13.02 -19.72 -1.11
N ILE A 693 -11.87 -19.52 -1.76
CA ILE A 693 -11.24 -20.55 -2.57
C ILE A 693 -10.70 -21.71 -1.73
N GLU A 694 -10.20 -21.45 -0.53
CA GLU A 694 -9.70 -22.49 0.38
C GLU A 694 -10.76 -23.58 0.65
N LYS A 695 -12.05 -23.23 0.67
CA LYS A 695 -13.14 -24.21 0.85
C LYS A 695 -13.19 -25.22 -0.30
N TYR A 696 -13.00 -24.75 -1.54
CA TYR A 696 -13.09 -25.60 -2.73
C TYR A 696 -11.83 -26.44 -2.98
N ILE A 697 -10.66 -25.92 -2.62
CA ILE A 697 -9.37 -26.61 -2.83
C ILE A 697 -8.86 -27.32 -1.57
N HIS A 698 -9.62 -27.31 -0.48
CA HIS A 698 -9.25 -27.91 0.81
C HIS A 698 -8.66 -29.34 0.71
N PRO A 699 -9.22 -30.27 -0.10
CA PRO A 699 -8.64 -31.60 -0.22
C PRO A 699 -7.21 -31.61 -0.75
N ILE A 700 -6.92 -30.76 -1.75
CA ILE A 700 -5.59 -30.67 -2.37
C ILE A 700 -4.62 -29.93 -1.41
N LEU A 701 -5.09 -28.87 -0.74
CA LEU A 701 -4.31 -28.16 0.27
C LEU A 701 -3.87 -29.08 1.41
N ASN A 702 -4.74 -29.95 1.89
CA ASN A 702 -4.41 -30.91 2.95
C ASN A 702 -3.36 -31.94 2.50
N VAL A 703 -3.47 -32.45 1.29
CA VAL A 703 -2.47 -33.39 0.72
C VAL A 703 -1.13 -32.67 0.59
N ASP A 704 -1.09 -31.47 -0.01
CA ASP A 704 0.14 -30.72 -0.23
C ASP A 704 0.78 -30.28 1.09
N SER A 705 -0.03 -29.82 2.07
CA SER A 705 0.48 -29.38 3.39
C SER A 705 1.04 -30.51 4.24
N SER A 706 0.65 -31.77 4.01
CA SER A 706 1.21 -32.94 4.67
C SER A 706 2.63 -33.29 4.19
N LEU A 707 3.03 -32.73 3.04
CA LEU A 707 4.37 -32.94 2.50
C LEU A 707 5.41 -32.07 3.22
N PRO A 708 6.70 -32.50 3.25
CA PRO A 708 7.79 -31.61 3.64
C PRO A 708 7.77 -30.31 2.83
N TYR A 709 8.17 -29.19 3.46
CA TYR A 709 8.06 -27.86 2.83
C TYR A 709 8.70 -27.81 1.43
N GLU A 710 9.83 -28.48 1.24
CA GLU A 710 10.58 -28.51 -0.03
C GLU A 710 9.86 -29.31 -1.12
N ALA A 711 8.96 -30.23 -0.74
CA ALA A 711 8.19 -31.05 -1.64
C ALA A 711 6.82 -30.46 -1.99
N ARG A 712 6.41 -29.37 -1.34
CA ARG A 712 5.14 -28.70 -1.60
C ARG A 712 5.14 -28.03 -2.95
N ARG A 713 4.09 -28.29 -3.71
CA ARG A 713 3.92 -27.77 -5.07
C ARG A 713 2.85 -26.70 -5.20
N LEU A 714 1.95 -26.57 -4.21
CA LEU A 714 0.87 -25.60 -4.20
C LEU A 714 1.17 -24.49 -3.18
N ARG A 715 1.17 -23.24 -3.65
CA ARG A 715 1.34 -22.05 -2.78
C ARG A 715 0.20 -21.07 -3.03
N LEU A 716 -0.49 -20.69 -1.95
CA LEU A 716 -1.54 -19.67 -1.94
C LEU A 716 -1.01 -18.42 -1.25
N MET A 717 -0.90 -17.29 -1.96
CA MET A 717 -0.30 -16.07 -1.45
C MET A 717 -0.80 -14.81 -2.15
N THR A 718 -0.41 -13.64 -1.65
CA THR A 718 -0.76 -12.36 -2.30
C THR A 718 0.09 -12.14 -3.57
N TYR A 719 -0.41 -11.32 -4.50
CA TYR A 719 0.36 -10.89 -5.68
C TYR A 719 1.74 -10.30 -5.30
N HIS A 720 1.81 -9.50 -4.24
CA HIS A 720 3.07 -8.89 -3.78
C HIS A 720 4.06 -9.94 -3.27
N SER A 721 3.58 -10.92 -2.50
CA SER A 721 4.43 -11.97 -1.94
C SER A 721 4.97 -12.93 -3.00
N ALA A 722 4.34 -12.97 -4.18
CA ALA A 722 4.78 -13.82 -5.29
C ALA A 722 5.96 -13.22 -6.08
N LYS A 723 6.36 -11.97 -5.79
CA LYS A 723 7.52 -11.35 -6.47
C LYS A 723 8.77 -12.19 -6.24
N GLY A 724 9.52 -12.46 -7.33
CA GLY A 724 10.70 -13.34 -7.29
C GLY A 724 10.39 -14.83 -7.53
N LEU A 725 9.17 -15.31 -7.26
CA LEU A 725 8.79 -16.71 -7.45
C LEU A 725 8.42 -17.04 -8.90
N GLN A 726 8.23 -18.33 -9.17
CA GLN A 726 7.71 -18.85 -10.44
C GLN A 726 7.02 -20.19 -10.22
N ALA A 727 6.13 -20.57 -11.14
CA ALA A 727 5.46 -21.87 -11.17
C ALA A 727 5.06 -22.25 -12.60
N ASP A 728 4.88 -23.55 -12.85
CA ASP A 728 4.42 -24.06 -14.13
C ASP A 728 3.04 -23.53 -14.48
N ALA A 729 2.12 -23.53 -13.50
CA ALA A 729 0.79 -22.96 -13.61
C ALA A 729 0.53 -21.87 -12.57
N VAL A 730 -0.07 -20.77 -12.99
CA VAL A 730 -0.43 -19.64 -12.13
C VAL A 730 -1.92 -19.34 -12.24
N PHE A 731 -2.58 -19.23 -11.09
CA PHE A 731 -3.99 -18.89 -10.95
C PHE A 731 -4.09 -17.51 -10.29
N LEU A 732 -4.61 -16.54 -11.03
CA LEU A 732 -4.82 -15.18 -10.57
C LEU A 732 -6.29 -15.03 -10.14
N LEU A 733 -6.52 -14.60 -8.89
CA LEU A 733 -7.86 -14.44 -8.31
C LEU A 733 -8.21 -12.99 -8.15
N GLY A 734 -9.34 -12.59 -8.71
CA GLY A 734 -9.86 -11.24 -8.64
C GLY A 734 -9.11 -10.24 -9.52
N ASP A 735 -9.64 -9.02 -9.55
CA ASP A 735 -9.00 -7.91 -10.24
C ASP A 735 -7.88 -7.33 -9.38
N CYS A 736 -6.79 -6.91 -9.99
CA CYS A 736 -5.70 -6.21 -9.29
C CYS A 736 -6.11 -4.82 -8.76
N GLN A 737 -7.34 -4.36 -9.04
CA GLN A 737 -7.80 -3.04 -8.68
C GLN A 737 -8.08 -2.88 -7.19
N HIS A 738 -7.40 -1.90 -6.61
CA HIS A 738 -7.83 -1.17 -5.43
C HIS A 738 -7.42 0.28 -5.62
N LEU A 739 -8.28 1.07 -6.29
CA LEU A 739 -8.08 2.50 -6.40
C LEU A 739 -8.78 3.16 -5.24
N THR A 740 -8.01 3.72 -4.35
CA THR A 740 -8.47 4.69 -3.37
C THR A 740 -7.87 6.04 -3.72
N ARG A 741 -8.62 7.11 -3.52
CA ARG A 741 -8.09 8.45 -3.64
C ARG A 741 -7.46 8.84 -2.32
N SER A 742 -6.15 9.09 -2.32
CA SER A 742 -5.40 9.39 -1.10
C SER A 742 -4.89 10.83 -1.06
N PRO A 743 -5.68 11.76 -0.49
CA PRO A 743 -5.32 13.19 -0.48
C PRO A 743 -3.98 13.46 0.19
N TYR A 744 -3.68 12.81 1.32
CA TYR A 744 -2.43 13.06 2.03
C TYR A 744 -1.22 12.51 1.27
N LYS A 745 -1.32 11.30 0.68
CA LYS A 745 -0.21 10.74 -0.11
C LYS A 745 0.10 11.59 -1.34
N ASN A 746 -0.92 12.17 -1.97
CA ASN A 746 -0.72 13.11 -3.06
C ASN A 746 0.07 14.35 -2.61
N GLN A 747 -0.22 14.89 -1.42
CA GLN A 747 0.51 16.04 -0.88
C GLN A 747 1.97 15.66 -0.56
N VAL A 748 2.19 14.52 0.10
CA VAL A 748 3.53 14.03 0.46
C VAL A 748 4.37 13.74 -0.80
N TYR A 749 3.78 13.14 -1.84
CA TYR A 749 4.44 12.90 -3.12
C TYR A 749 4.94 14.21 -3.77
N ARG A 750 4.09 15.25 -3.79
CA ARG A 750 4.51 16.57 -4.28
C ARG A 750 5.63 17.17 -3.45
N MET A 751 5.57 17.05 -2.12
CA MET A 751 6.63 17.54 -1.22
C MET A 751 7.97 16.85 -1.49
N ALA A 752 7.94 15.57 -1.86
CA ALA A 752 9.11 14.78 -2.23
C ALA A 752 9.59 15.02 -3.68
N GLY A 753 8.93 15.90 -4.44
CA GLY A 753 9.26 16.16 -5.85
C GLY A 753 8.95 14.99 -6.78
N LEU A 754 8.02 14.11 -6.40
CA LEU A 754 7.56 13.00 -7.23
C LEU A 754 6.32 13.38 -8.02
N GLY A 755 6.15 12.77 -9.20
CA GLY A 755 5.08 13.08 -10.14
C GLY A 755 5.56 13.99 -11.28
N GLN A 756 4.66 14.24 -12.23
CA GLN A 756 4.91 15.17 -13.32
C GLN A 756 4.53 16.59 -12.90
N ASP A 757 5.17 17.58 -13.49
CA ASP A 757 4.84 18.97 -13.27
C ASP A 757 3.37 19.24 -13.60
N GLY A 758 2.64 19.84 -12.65
CA GLY A 758 1.21 20.12 -12.80
C GLY A 758 0.26 18.98 -12.45
N ASP A 759 0.77 17.79 -12.08
CA ASP A 759 -0.10 16.70 -11.62
C ASP A 759 -0.65 17.01 -10.21
N VAL A 760 -1.97 17.10 -10.12
CA VAL A 760 -2.67 17.41 -8.86
C VAL A 760 -2.73 16.18 -7.94
N GLU A 761 -2.73 14.99 -8.52
CA GLU A 761 -2.89 13.71 -7.82
C GLU A 761 -1.75 12.72 -8.17
N PRO A 762 -0.48 13.10 -7.95
CA PRO A 762 0.66 12.32 -8.48
C PRO A 762 0.78 10.93 -7.86
N TYR A 763 0.41 10.75 -6.59
CA TYR A 763 0.38 9.42 -5.98
C TYR A 763 -0.73 8.55 -6.60
N ASP A 764 -1.94 9.08 -6.73
CA ASP A 764 -3.07 8.33 -7.31
C ASP A 764 -2.81 7.99 -8.78
N THR A 765 -2.11 8.86 -9.52
CA THR A 765 -1.64 8.59 -10.88
C THR A 765 -0.62 7.44 -10.89
N ALA A 766 0.36 7.47 -9.99
CA ALA A 766 1.35 6.38 -9.85
C ALA A 766 0.70 5.04 -9.46
N GLN A 767 -0.37 5.07 -8.63
CA GLN A 767 -1.12 3.87 -8.24
C GLN A 767 -1.87 3.23 -9.41
N LYS A 768 -2.37 4.01 -10.36
CA LYS A 768 -2.99 3.47 -11.59
C LYS A 768 -1.98 2.64 -12.40
N ASP A 769 -0.76 3.16 -12.54
CA ASP A 769 0.33 2.43 -13.19
C ASP A 769 0.74 1.18 -12.39
N GLU A 770 0.79 1.28 -11.05
CA GLU A 770 1.17 0.17 -10.17
C GLU A 770 0.20 -1.02 -10.26
N ILE A 771 -1.09 -0.77 -10.44
CA ILE A 771 -2.09 -1.82 -10.67
C ILE A 771 -1.75 -2.65 -11.90
N LEU A 772 -1.39 -1.99 -13.01
CA LEU A 772 -0.99 -2.68 -14.24
C LEU A 772 0.32 -3.46 -14.06
N ARG A 773 1.26 -2.90 -13.33
CA ARG A 773 2.51 -3.58 -12.97
C ARG A 773 2.27 -4.78 -12.06
N LEU A 774 1.31 -4.69 -11.14
CA LEU A 774 0.93 -5.82 -10.28
C LEU A 774 0.37 -6.99 -11.10
N ALA A 775 -0.48 -6.70 -12.09
CA ALA A 775 -0.97 -7.69 -13.04
C ALA A 775 0.19 -8.30 -13.85
N TYR A 776 1.10 -7.48 -14.35
CA TYR A 776 2.32 -7.93 -15.03
C TYR A 776 3.16 -8.88 -14.15
N VAL A 777 3.36 -8.51 -12.86
CA VAL A 777 4.07 -9.38 -11.91
C VAL A 777 3.35 -10.72 -11.77
N GLY A 778 2.02 -10.72 -11.60
CA GLY A 778 1.23 -11.94 -11.46
C GLY A 778 1.39 -12.87 -12.68
N ILE A 779 1.17 -12.35 -13.88
CA ILE A 779 1.26 -13.12 -15.13
C ILE A 779 2.68 -13.65 -15.35
N THR A 780 3.71 -12.83 -15.12
CA THR A 780 5.12 -13.23 -15.32
C THR A 780 5.65 -14.22 -14.28
N ARG A 781 4.83 -14.64 -13.31
CA ARG A 781 5.16 -15.79 -12.45
C ARG A 781 5.01 -17.12 -13.18
N ALA A 782 4.16 -17.16 -14.22
CA ALA A 782 3.90 -18.36 -14.98
C ALA A 782 5.08 -18.72 -15.91
N VAL A 783 5.41 -20.01 -15.92
CA VAL A 783 6.31 -20.60 -16.91
C VAL A 783 5.50 -20.99 -18.15
N GLN A 784 4.44 -21.77 -17.98
CA GLN A 784 3.66 -22.42 -19.06
C GLN A 784 2.20 -21.94 -19.13
N HIS A 785 1.49 -21.92 -17.99
CA HIS A 785 0.05 -21.68 -17.92
C HIS A 785 -0.30 -20.54 -16.98
N CYS A 786 -1.22 -19.66 -17.42
CA CYS A 786 -1.75 -18.58 -16.61
C CYS A 786 -3.26 -18.47 -16.79
N TYR A 787 -4.01 -18.59 -15.69
CA TYR A 787 -5.47 -18.49 -15.63
C TYR A 787 -5.85 -17.32 -14.76
N TRP A 788 -6.71 -16.42 -15.26
CA TRP A 788 -7.14 -15.24 -14.51
C TRP A 788 -8.64 -15.27 -14.28
N TYR A 789 -9.05 -15.55 -13.06
CA TYR A 789 -10.44 -15.60 -12.64
C TYR A 789 -10.89 -14.25 -12.13
N VAL A 790 -11.87 -13.65 -12.80
CA VAL A 790 -12.42 -12.33 -12.49
C VAL A 790 -13.90 -12.45 -12.23
N ASP A 791 -14.43 -11.67 -11.30
CA ASP A 791 -15.86 -11.57 -11.07
C ASP A 791 -16.46 -10.57 -12.07
N SER A 792 -17.29 -11.08 -13.01
CA SER A 792 -17.99 -10.23 -13.96
C SER A 792 -19.03 -9.31 -13.30
N GLN A 793 -19.41 -9.63 -12.06
CA GLN A 793 -20.33 -8.86 -11.22
C GLN A 793 -19.61 -7.82 -10.33
N GLU A 794 -18.30 -7.93 -10.12
CA GLU A 794 -17.51 -6.90 -9.47
C GLU A 794 -17.45 -5.65 -10.37
N GLY A 795 -18.36 -4.75 -10.18
CA GLY A 795 -18.52 -3.51 -10.98
C GLY A 795 -19.96 -3.17 -11.30
N GLN A 796 -20.90 -4.08 -10.98
CA GLN A 796 -22.33 -3.78 -11.07
C GLN A 796 -22.90 -3.18 -9.77
N ALA A 797 -22.15 -3.14 -8.68
CA ALA A 797 -22.49 -2.36 -7.50
C ALA A 797 -22.50 -0.88 -7.89
N ALA A 798 -23.66 -0.27 -7.78
CA ALA A 798 -24.02 1.03 -8.24
C ALA A 798 -22.90 2.08 -8.15
N ASN A 799 -22.58 2.72 -9.27
CA ASN A 799 -21.76 3.93 -9.41
C ASN A 799 -20.25 3.85 -9.13
N ALA A 800 -19.64 2.68 -8.94
CA ALA A 800 -18.20 2.59 -9.03
C ALA A 800 -17.80 2.47 -10.51
N PRO A 801 -16.96 3.38 -11.06
CA PRO A 801 -16.46 3.19 -12.42
C PRO A 801 -15.73 1.86 -12.49
N LYS A 802 -16.09 1.05 -13.50
CA LYS A 802 -15.43 -0.24 -13.75
C LYS A 802 -13.93 -0.03 -13.89
N ALA A 803 -13.15 -1.01 -13.44
CA ALA A 803 -11.71 -1.04 -13.65
C ALA A 803 -11.32 -0.69 -15.09
N SER A 804 -12.06 -1.26 -16.02
CA SER A 804 -11.95 -1.04 -17.45
C SER A 804 -12.10 0.41 -17.92
N ASP A 805 -12.93 1.20 -17.25
CA ASP A 805 -13.20 2.59 -17.69
C ASP A 805 -12.08 3.54 -17.25
N ARG A 806 -11.26 3.14 -16.27
CA ARG A 806 -10.16 3.94 -15.72
C ARG A 806 -8.79 3.65 -16.33
N ILE A 807 -8.59 2.44 -16.87
CA ILE A 807 -7.28 1.95 -17.30
C ILE A 807 -7.04 2.19 -18.78
N ALA A 808 -8.07 2.05 -19.56
CA ALA A 808 -7.91 2.22 -20.99
C ALA A 808 -8.68 3.45 -21.43
N THR A 809 -8.13 4.27 -22.14
CA THR A 809 -8.70 5.14 -23.14
C THR A 809 -9.93 4.48 -23.83
N GLY A 810 -10.97 4.12 -23.03
CA GLY A 810 -12.24 3.57 -23.51
C GLY A 810 -12.28 2.08 -23.86
N LYS A 811 -11.24 1.28 -23.52
CA LYS A 811 -11.26 -0.18 -23.74
C LYS A 811 -11.17 -0.96 -22.44
N PRO A 812 -12.02 -1.98 -22.23
CA PRO A 812 -11.97 -2.82 -21.06
C PRO A 812 -10.63 -3.57 -20.97
N PHE A 813 -9.95 -3.47 -19.84
CA PHE A 813 -8.72 -4.21 -19.54
C PHE A 813 -8.84 -5.71 -19.85
N PHE A 814 -9.97 -6.32 -19.50
CA PHE A 814 -10.25 -7.74 -19.75
C PHE A 814 -10.64 -8.06 -21.21
N ALA A 815 -11.20 -7.10 -21.95
CA ALA A 815 -11.53 -7.34 -23.36
C ALA A 815 -10.29 -7.47 -24.22
N ASP A 816 -9.22 -6.76 -23.88
CA ASP A 816 -7.96 -6.86 -24.61
C ASP A 816 -7.23 -8.18 -24.33
N LEU A 817 -7.33 -8.73 -23.12
CA LEU A 817 -6.84 -10.08 -22.81
C LEU A 817 -7.69 -11.18 -23.45
N ARG A 818 -9.02 -11.00 -23.50
CA ARG A 818 -9.92 -11.92 -24.21
C ARG A 818 -9.68 -11.91 -25.70
N ARG A 819 -9.32 -10.76 -26.31
CA ARG A 819 -8.97 -10.64 -27.74
C ARG A 819 -7.62 -11.26 -28.07
N ALA A 820 -6.62 -11.14 -27.19
CA ALA A 820 -5.33 -11.85 -27.33
C ALA A 820 -5.50 -13.38 -27.31
N ARG A 821 -6.66 -13.88 -26.89
CA ARG A 821 -7.03 -15.29 -26.86
C ARG A 821 -7.50 -15.86 -28.22
N ILE A 822 -7.90 -14.99 -29.12
CA ILE A 822 -8.55 -15.39 -30.40
C ILE A 822 -7.54 -15.41 -31.57
N ASN A 823 -6.38 -14.83 -31.37
CA ASN A 823 -5.24 -14.84 -32.31
C ASN A 823 -4.08 -15.67 -31.76
#